data_27a9ee34d9a8693e10318d857a48279c
#
_entry.id   27a9ee34d9a8693e10318d857a48279c
#
_cell.length_a   1.000
_cell.length_b   1.000
_cell.length_c   1.000
_cell.angle_alpha   90.00
_cell.angle_beta   90.00
_cell.angle_gamma   90.00
#
_symmetry.space_group_name_H-M   'P 1'
#
loop_
_entity.id
_entity.type
_entity.pdbx_description
1 polymer ?
#
loop_
_entity_poly.entity_id
_entity_poly.type
_entity_poly.pdbx_seq_one_letter_code
_entity_poly.pdbx_strand_id
1 'polypeptide(L)'
;MIRRIIHAACLALLSPLAALAQEQRDAANVYVFGNSLVHHLNEEGTANVPYWMGVLARADGRALALDGQWGFLRDFASSLPPRPNWSVPDVSGHWDAGRGTFGDAGFDAVWITPTNFIQYQAPDAPYDYDNAANESPMGAILKVVDWVDNRVPGMPIYLYEGWAEMAALSRRFPPSARALRRYHAMNQGDYHDWYETLRDDLRSERPEADIRLIPVAPILSVLLGEDGPLEDVPAEALYVDLDPHGTPSLYFLAAMITYAATFQAPPPADFTPPETLHPEIVANYPALAARVWDEISASDVFESAGLTRQAPDTRAAGATPKPEAAPAPSAEPMPARGQVALPEPGARPEGAPALAMGLNGIADWSTQAPFLDHMKTARQWVGHLPGQWGGVEAEELRAEGALDEAGWPVRIPERVERLEALLLTDISPDAKYLIGTYHVFWEGKGKLDITGRASRVRLGEGEGQFWYTPGEGAVGVSIAATDPEDPIRNIRIVHEDQLALFEAGALFNPLWIERIRDLRSLRFMDWMHTNGSPVQSWDDRPRMSDFSWTSRGVPAEVMLRLANRVGADPWFNIPHMADDDYVRRFAELVKARLDPDLKAYVEYSNEVWNHIFEQARWAEAQADALWGRSEAGWMQYYGLRSAQVMQIWTDVYGEEAETRLVRVVSTHTGWPGLEESVLMAPLAYLQLGRPPQELFDAYAVAGYFGYEMGGEEMAPQIDDWLARSEAAAVAAGEAEGLRRVALREYVREHRFDAAVAPVALALLEGSLKELIEEILPYHASAAEAAGLEMLMYEGGTHVSAQMVRVHDETLAEFFQYFNYTPEMAKLYEELLAGWVASGGTMFNAFVDVAPASQWGSWGALRHLGDDNPRWDMLMSYNATAPSDWEPRAPGSFDDGLLLEGAAGSETLEGSAKPDILLGGDGDDILIGQGGDDILHGGEGRDVAVLPGAQADYAFTRERGRLVADGPRGVVRMVQIEALSFSDAPEVELPTAGL
;
A
#
# COMPACT_ATOMS: atom_id res chain seq x y z
N MET A 1 -44.01 -40.55 -77.09
CA MET A 1 -45.31 -41.18 -76.71
C MET A 1 -45.09 -41.84 -75.37
N ILE A 2 -45.70 -41.29 -74.35
CA ILE A 2 -46.15 -41.95 -73.12
C ILE A 2 -45.07 -42.53 -72.22
N ARG A 3 -44.77 -41.77 -71.16
CA ARG A 3 -45.21 -41.92 -69.74
C ARG A 3 -45.08 -43.37 -69.18
N ARG A 4 -44.19 -43.57 -68.21
CA ARG A 4 -44.65 -43.68 -66.82
C ARG A 4 -43.58 -44.29 -65.90
N ILE A 5 -43.28 -43.58 -64.88
CA ILE A 5 -43.25 -43.86 -63.48
C ILE A 5 -42.21 -44.94 -63.11
N ILE A 6 -41.11 -44.38 -62.66
CA ILE A 6 -40.13 -45.04 -61.81
C ILE A 6 -40.48 -44.65 -60.40
N HIS A 7 -40.80 -45.58 -59.57
CA HIS A 7 -40.77 -45.40 -58.11
C HIS A 7 -39.32 -45.41 -57.68
N ALA A 8 -38.87 -44.23 -57.33
CA ALA A 8 -37.61 -44.10 -56.63
C ALA A 8 -37.80 -44.61 -55.19
N ALA A 9 -37.10 -45.62 -54.83
CA ALA A 9 -36.82 -45.98 -53.45
C ALA A 9 -35.75 -44.97 -52.95
N CYS A 10 -36.18 -43.93 -52.27
CA CYS A 10 -35.26 -43.14 -51.44
C CYS A 10 -34.84 -44.00 -50.29
N LEU A 11 -33.65 -44.59 -50.37
CA LEU A 11 -32.89 -44.90 -49.17
C LEU A 11 -32.47 -43.55 -48.57
N ALA A 12 -33.20 -43.11 -47.54
CA ALA A 12 -32.76 -42.16 -46.63
C ALA A 12 -31.52 -42.71 -45.88
N LEU A 13 -30.36 -42.25 -46.26
CA LEU A 13 -29.21 -42.34 -45.41
C LEU A 13 -29.51 -41.41 -44.20
N LEU A 14 -30.06 -41.97 -43.15
CA LEU A 14 -30.00 -41.45 -41.82
C LEU A 14 -28.52 -41.48 -41.40
N SER A 15 -27.81 -40.43 -41.63
CA SER A 15 -26.63 -40.13 -40.81
C SER A 15 -27.14 -39.95 -39.38
N PRO A 16 -26.68 -40.69 -38.42
CA PRO A 16 -26.87 -40.28 -37.03
C PRO A 16 -26.11 -38.97 -36.89
N LEU A 17 -26.80 -37.85 -36.73
CA LEU A 17 -26.27 -36.77 -35.89
C LEU A 17 -26.02 -37.46 -34.56
N ALA A 18 -24.78 -37.82 -34.31
CA ALA A 18 -24.33 -38.05 -32.96
C ALA A 18 -24.47 -36.67 -32.26
N ALA A 19 -25.60 -36.49 -31.58
CA ALA A 19 -25.62 -35.59 -30.47
C ALA A 19 -24.43 -36.04 -29.60
N LEU A 20 -23.39 -35.27 -29.58
CA LEU A 20 -22.36 -35.40 -28.56
C LEU A 20 -23.13 -35.32 -27.24
N ALA A 21 -23.27 -36.44 -26.55
CA ALA A 21 -23.80 -36.45 -25.20
C ALA A 21 -22.84 -35.55 -24.40
N GLN A 22 -23.30 -34.37 -24.03
CA GLN A 22 -22.61 -33.51 -23.08
C GLN A 22 -22.38 -34.35 -21.83
N GLU A 23 -21.12 -34.53 -21.43
CA GLU A 23 -20.79 -35.17 -20.17
C GLU A 23 -21.21 -34.26 -19.05
N GLN A 24 -22.33 -34.54 -18.42
CA GLN A 24 -22.79 -33.86 -17.22
C GLN A 24 -21.74 -34.04 -16.09
N ARG A 25 -21.39 -32.98 -15.39
CA ARG A 25 -20.44 -33.04 -14.29
C ARG A 25 -21.14 -33.26 -12.96
N ASP A 26 -20.71 -34.26 -12.20
CA ASP A 26 -21.26 -34.55 -10.86
C ASP A 26 -20.63 -33.68 -9.77
N ALA A 27 -19.49 -33.04 -10.05
CA ALA A 27 -18.79 -32.10 -9.17
C ALA A 27 -18.11 -31.00 -9.97
N ALA A 28 -17.94 -29.83 -9.37
CA ALA A 28 -17.17 -28.73 -9.91
C ALA A 28 -16.34 -28.06 -8.81
N ASN A 29 -15.03 -27.94 -9.04
CA ASN A 29 -14.09 -27.20 -8.24
C ASN A 29 -13.65 -25.97 -9.04
N VAL A 30 -14.02 -24.78 -8.63
CA VAL A 30 -13.86 -23.57 -9.43
C VAL A 30 -13.00 -22.55 -8.69
N TYR A 31 -12.08 -21.93 -9.40
CA TYR A 31 -11.40 -20.73 -8.91
C TYR A 31 -12.00 -19.48 -9.57
N VAL A 32 -12.35 -18.45 -8.77
CA VAL A 32 -13.07 -17.28 -9.26
C VAL A 32 -12.26 -16.00 -9.02
N PHE A 33 -12.01 -15.28 -10.10
CA PHE A 33 -11.62 -13.87 -10.08
C PHE A 33 -12.90 -13.05 -10.24
N GLY A 34 -13.55 -12.72 -9.12
CA GLY A 34 -14.90 -12.16 -9.07
C GLY A 34 -15.01 -10.77 -8.47
N ASN A 35 -16.11 -10.09 -8.79
CA ASN A 35 -16.47 -8.79 -8.26
C ASN A 35 -17.93 -8.78 -7.76
N SER A 36 -18.52 -7.60 -7.55
CA SER A 36 -19.88 -7.44 -7.08
C SER A 36 -20.95 -8.10 -7.97
N LEU A 37 -20.69 -8.36 -9.25
CA LEU A 37 -21.61 -9.08 -10.13
C LEU A 37 -21.71 -10.57 -9.79
N VAL A 38 -20.71 -11.12 -9.12
CA VAL A 38 -20.72 -12.50 -8.61
C VAL A 38 -21.12 -12.54 -7.14
N HIS A 39 -20.67 -11.58 -6.33
CA HIS A 39 -20.96 -11.49 -4.90
C HIS A 39 -21.03 -10.03 -4.45
N HIS A 40 -22.22 -9.52 -4.23
CA HIS A 40 -22.41 -8.24 -3.55
C HIS A 40 -22.17 -8.44 -2.06
N LEU A 41 -21.10 -7.85 -1.53
CA LEU A 41 -20.72 -7.96 -0.13
C LEU A 41 -21.61 -7.02 0.71
N ASN A 42 -22.77 -7.51 1.11
CA ASN A 42 -23.71 -6.83 2.01
C ASN A 42 -24.12 -7.76 3.16
N GLU A 43 -24.96 -7.28 4.08
CA GLU A 43 -25.47 -8.08 5.22
C GLU A 43 -26.33 -9.28 4.78
N GLU A 44 -26.84 -9.27 3.56
CA GLU A 44 -27.65 -10.36 3.00
C GLU A 44 -26.74 -11.43 2.38
N GLY A 45 -26.21 -12.38 3.15
CA GLY A 45 -25.33 -13.45 2.69
C GLY A 45 -25.86 -14.28 1.49
N THR A 46 -27.07 -14.01 0.99
CA THR A 46 -27.70 -14.62 -0.19
C THR A 46 -27.56 -13.77 -1.47
N ALA A 47 -26.97 -12.60 -1.41
CA ALA A 47 -26.73 -11.72 -2.56
C ALA A 47 -25.45 -12.16 -3.33
N ASN A 48 -25.35 -13.42 -3.71
CA ASN A 48 -24.20 -13.95 -4.45
C ASN A 48 -24.53 -15.21 -5.27
N VAL A 49 -23.89 -15.33 -6.41
CA VAL A 49 -24.04 -16.46 -7.36
C VAL A 49 -23.53 -17.79 -6.76
N PRO A 50 -22.33 -17.87 -6.15
CA PRO A 50 -21.82 -19.12 -5.60
C PRO A 50 -22.71 -19.75 -4.52
N TYR A 51 -23.31 -18.97 -3.63
CA TYR A 51 -24.25 -19.46 -2.63
C TYR A 51 -25.43 -20.20 -3.28
N TRP A 52 -26.10 -19.55 -4.24
CA TRP A 52 -27.25 -20.13 -4.93
C TRP A 52 -26.86 -21.32 -5.81
N MET A 53 -25.70 -21.30 -6.44
CA MET A 53 -25.17 -22.46 -7.16
C MET A 53 -24.94 -23.64 -6.21
N GLY A 54 -24.40 -23.41 -5.01
CA GLY A 54 -24.26 -24.42 -3.97
C GLY A 54 -25.60 -25.00 -3.51
N VAL A 55 -26.64 -24.15 -3.40
CA VAL A 55 -28.01 -24.58 -3.10
C VAL A 55 -28.56 -25.47 -4.21
N LEU A 56 -28.45 -25.06 -5.48
CA LEU A 56 -28.92 -25.84 -6.65
C LEU A 56 -28.15 -27.16 -6.80
N ALA A 57 -26.81 -27.13 -6.64
CA ALA A 57 -25.98 -28.33 -6.73
C ALA A 57 -26.36 -29.36 -5.65
N ARG A 58 -26.54 -28.93 -4.40
CA ARG A 58 -27.02 -29.86 -3.36
C ARG A 58 -28.39 -30.45 -3.63
N ALA A 59 -29.31 -29.67 -4.23
CA ALA A 59 -30.64 -30.17 -4.62
C ALA A 59 -30.55 -31.22 -5.74
N ASP A 60 -29.58 -31.08 -6.63
CA ASP A 60 -29.33 -32.02 -7.74
C ASP A 60 -28.36 -33.19 -7.37
N GLY A 61 -27.97 -33.26 -6.09
CA GLY A 61 -27.03 -34.30 -5.61
C GLY A 61 -25.60 -34.13 -6.13
N ARG A 62 -25.21 -32.91 -6.58
CA ARG A 62 -23.90 -32.56 -7.09
C ARG A 62 -23.08 -31.82 -6.01
N ALA A 63 -21.75 -31.78 -6.20
CA ALA A 63 -20.84 -31.08 -5.32
C ALA A 63 -20.29 -29.80 -5.98
N LEU A 64 -20.26 -28.70 -5.22
CA LEU A 64 -19.59 -27.48 -5.61
C LEU A 64 -18.56 -27.10 -4.53
N ALA A 65 -17.32 -26.84 -4.95
CA ALA A 65 -16.32 -26.19 -4.13
C ALA A 65 -15.76 -24.97 -4.88
N LEU A 66 -15.49 -23.90 -4.15
CA LEU A 66 -15.08 -22.64 -4.75
C LEU A 66 -14.07 -21.94 -3.87
N ASP A 67 -13.00 -21.49 -4.48
CA ASP A 67 -12.03 -20.54 -3.93
C ASP A 67 -11.89 -19.35 -4.88
N GLY A 68 -11.43 -18.22 -4.41
CA GLY A 68 -11.27 -17.08 -5.30
C GLY A 68 -10.68 -15.85 -4.66
N GLN A 69 -10.65 -14.83 -5.49
CA GLN A 69 -10.32 -13.45 -5.11
C GLN A 69 -11.50 -12.56 -5.45
N TRP A 70 -11.87 -11.69 -4.51
CA TRP A 70 -12.84 -10.63 -4.75
C TRP A 70 -12.12 -9.32 -5.03
N GLY A 71 -12.48 -8.61 -6.11
CA GLY A 71 -11.84 -7.37 -6.53
C GLY A 71 -12.08 -7.07 -8.01
N PHE A 72 -11.15 -6.38 -8.63
CA PHE A 72 -11.22 -5.99 -10.03
C PHE A 72 -10.15 -6.68 -10.88
N LEU A 73 -10.44 -6.84 -12.18
CA LEU A 73 -9.59 -7.56 -13.12
C LEU A 73 -8.14 -7.03 -13.18
N ARG A 74 -7.94 -5.71 -13.13
CA ARG A 74 -6.58 -5.12 -13.09
C ARG A 74 -5.78 -5.57 -11.87
N ASP A 75 -6.47 -5.64 -10.72
CA ASP A 75 -5.83 -6.05 -9.46
C ASP A 75 -5.47 -7.54 -9.52
N PHE A 76 -6.34 -8.37 -10.07
CA PHE A 76 -6.05 -9.79 -10.30
C PHE A 76 -4.84 -9.98 -11.22
N ALA A 77 -4.79 -9.25 -12.33
CA ALA A 77 -3.70 -9.31 -13.29
C ALA A 77 -2.36 -8.81 -12.72
N SER A 78 -2.39 -7.88 -11.77
CA SER A 78 -1.21 -7.32 -11.11
C SER A 78 -0.76 -8.14 -9.90
N SER A 79 -1.65 -8.93 -9.27
CA SER A 79 -1.40 -9.66 -8.01
C SER A 79 -1.25 -11.18 -8.19
N LEU A 80 -0.86 -11.65 -9.36
CA LEU A 80 -0.55 -13.06 -9.59
C LEU A 80 0.78 -13.46 -8.91
N PRO A 81 0.89 -14.63 -8.27
CA PRO A 81 -0.06 -15.75 -8.18
C PRO A 81 -1.28 -15.44 -7.31
N PRO A 82 -2.45 -15.99 -7.68
CA PRO A 82 -3.66 -15.75 -6.92
C PRO A 82 -3.56 -16.33 -5.51
N ARG A 83 -4.09 -15.58 -4.54
CA ARG A 83 -4.24 -16.04 -3.15
C ARG A 83 -5.74 -16.06 -2.83
N PRO A 84 -6.32 -17.18 -2.38
CA PRO A 84 -7.72 -17.18 -1.99
C PRO A 84 -7.91 -16.25 -0.78
N ASN A 85 -8.56 -15.12 -1.01
CA ASN A 85 -8.89 -14.13 0.02
C ASN A 85 -10.39 -13.96 0.19
N TRP A 86 -11.19 -14.81 -0.45
CA TRP A 86 -12.63 -14.71 -0.51
C TRP A 86 -13.27 -16.06 -0.18
N SER A 87 -14.14 -16.08 0.81
CA SER A 87 -14.96 -17.22 1.19
C SER A 87 -16.43 -16.89 1.04
N VAL A 88 -17.23 -17.87 0.62
CA VAL A 88 -18.67 -17.73 0.45
C VAL A 88 -19.37 -18.57 1.50
N PRO A 89 -20.33 -18.03 2.26
CA PRO A 89 -21.10 -18.81 3.24
C PRO A 89 -21.76 -20.04 2.59
N ASP A 90 -21.70 -21.19 3.28
CA ASP A 90 -22.28 -22.48 2.83
C ASP A 90 -21.72 -23.07 1.52
N VAL A 91 -20.60 -22.55 1.01
CA VAL A 91 -19.84 -23.14 -0.10
C VAL A 91 -18.45 -23.52 0.42
N SER A 92 -18.08 -24.79 0.23
CA SER A 92 -16.79 -25.29 0.69
C SER A 92 -15.66 -24.73 -0.15
N GLY A 93 -14.55 -24.33 0.50
CA GLY A 93 -13.28 -24.11 -0.19
C GLY A 93 -12.65 -25.42 -0.62
N HIS A 94 -11.80 -25.37 -1.63
CA HIS A 94 -11.13 -26.54 -2.23
C HIS A 94 -9.61 -26.49 -2.07
N TRP A 95 -9.03 -25.30 -2.06
CA TRP A 95 -7.59 -25.10 -2.08
C TRP A 95 -7.06 -24.46 -0.77
N ASP A 96 -6.05 -25.14 -0.19
CA ASP A 96 -5.25 -24.60 0.90
C ASP A 96 -3.88 -24.17 0.32
N ALA A 97 -3.69 -22.88 0.11
CA ALA A 97 -2.46 -22.31 -0.47
C ALA A 97 -1.21 -22.56 0.41
N GLY A 98 -1.38 -22.88 1.69
CA GLY A 98 -0.30 -23.30 2.60
C GLY A 98 0.14 -24.74 2.41
N ARG A 99 -0.61 -25.56 1.67
CA ARG A 99 -0.34 -26.99 1.49
C ARG A 99 -0.06 -27.42 0.05
N GLY A 100 -0.35 -26.59 -0.92
CA GLY A 100 -0.14 -26.94 -2.32
C GLY A 100 -0.21 -25.74 -3.25
N THR A 101 0.38 -25.86 -4.44
CA THR A 101 0.29 -24.82 -5.47
C THR A 101 -1.07 -24.81 -6.14
N PHE A 102 -1.41 -23.75 -6.86
CA PHE A 102 -2.63 -23.67 -7.67
C PHE A 102 -2.75 -24.84 -8.66
N GLY A 103 -1.64 -25.24 -9.30
CA GLY A 103 -1.63 -26.37 -10.23
C GLY A 103 -1.89 -27.72 -9.56
N ASP A 104 -1.59 -27.88 -8.28
CA ASP A 104 -1.83 -29.10 -7.49
C ASP A 104 -3.25 -29.16 -6.90
N ALA A 105 -3.96 -28.03 -6.87
CA ALA A 105 -5.27 -27.91 -6.24
C ALA A 105 -6.37 -28.71 -6.96
N GLY A 106 -6.22 -28.96 -8.27
CA GLY A 106 -7.18 -29.77 -9.04
C GLY A 106 -8.49 -29.03 -9.30
N PHE A 107 -8.42 -27.76 -9.66
CA PHE A 107 -9.57 -27.00 -10.16
C PHE A 107 -10.03 -27.55 -11.51
N ASP A 108 -11.35 -27.51 -11.75
CA ASP A 108 -12.00 -27.95 -13.00
C ASP A 108 -12.23 -26.78 -13.96
N ALA A 109 -12.22 -25.56 -13.46
CA ALA A 109 -12.44 -24.34 -14.24
C ALA A 109 -11.97 -23.10 -13.47
N VAL A 110 -11.71 -22.03 -14.23
CA VAL A 110 -11.51 -20.67 -13.72
C VAL A 110 -12.60 -19.75 -14.27
N TRP A 111 -13.18 -18.90 -13.43
CA TRP A 111 -14.03 -17.80 -13.89
C TRP A 111 -13.28 -16.49 -13.76
N ILE A 112 -13.43 -15.63 -14.76
CA ILE A 112 -12.92 -14.26 -14.74
C ILE A 112 -14.09 -13.33 -14.95
N THR A 113 -14.32 -12.40 -14.04
CA THR A 113 -15.32 -11.35 -14.22
C THR A 113 -14.58 -10.11 -14.74
N PRO A 114 -14.65 -9.81 -16.04
CA PRO A 114 -14.27 -8.51 -16.57
C PRO A 114 -15.12 -7.43 -15.90
N THR A 115 -14.74 -6.20 -15.97
CA THR A 115 -15.54 -5.14 -15.36
C THR A 115 -16.77 -4.81 -16.23
N ASN A 116 -17.84 -4.34 -15.62
CA ASN A 116 -19.06 -3.85 -16.27
C ASN A 116 -18.97 -2.40 -16.77
N PHE A 117 -17.87 -1.70 -16.50
CA PHE A 117 -17.69 -0.28 -16.86
C PHE A 117 -17.05 -0.06 -18.23
N ILE A 118 -16.68 -1.11 -18.93
CA ILE A 118 -15.91 -1.06 -20.19
C ILE A 118 -16.75 -1.18 -21.47
N GLN A 119 -18.07 -1.31 -21.36
CA GLN A 119 -18.97 -1.50 -22.50
C GLN A 119 -18.96 -0.37 -23.54
N TYR A 120 -18.26 0.71 -23.27
CA TYR A 120 -18.14 1.87 -24.18
C TYR A 120 -16.78 1.97 -24.88
N GLN A 121 -15.88 1.04 -24.63
CA GLN A 121 -14.53 1.01 -25.18
C GLN A 121 -14.29 -0.30 -25.93
N ALA A 122 -13.39 -0.29 -26.91
CA ALA A 122 -12.93 -1.54 -27.51
C ALA A 122 -12.17 -2.39 -26.46
N PRO A 123 -12.23 -3.73 -26.50
CA PRO A 123 -11.56 -4.58 -25.50
C PRO A 123 -10.05 -4.38 -25.39
N ASP A 124 -9.40 -3.96 -26.46
CA ASP A 124 -7.97 -3.63 -26.53
C ASP A 124 -7.64 -2.18 -26.16
N ALA A 125 -8.66 -1.34 -25.97
CA ALA A 125 -8.44 0.04 -25.51
C ALA A 125 -8.01 0.03 -24.04
N PRO A 126 -6.98 0.84 -23.67
CA PRO A 126 -6.58 0.97 -22.29
C PRO A 126 -7.75 1.40 -21.40
N TYR A 127 -7.75 0.93 -20.14
CA TYR A 127 -8.70 1.44 -19.15
C TYR A 127 -8.58 2.95 -19.04
N ASP A 128 -9.70 3.64 -18.95
CA ASP A 128 -9.74 5.04 -18.56
C ASP A 128 -9.26 5.17 -17.10
N TYR A 129 -8.69 6.33 -16.78
CA TYR A 129 -8.18 6.68 -15.45
C TYR A 129 -7.01 5.81 -14.96
N ASP A 130 -6.22 6.31 -14.05
CA ASP A 130 -5.08 5.72 -13.33
C ASP A 130 -4.59 4.34 -13.84
N ASN A 131 -4.10 4.35 -15.08
CA ASN A 131 -3.67 3.16 -15.82
C ASN A 131 -2.21 3.32 -16.29
N ALA A 132 -1.31 3.42 -15.32
CA ALA A 132 0.12 3.61 -15.56
C ALA A 132 0.74 2.53 -16.45
N ALA A 133 0.22 1.32 -16.38
CA ALA A 133 0.64 0.20 -17.22
C ALA A 133 0.05 0.25 -18.64
N ASN A 134 -0.79 1.23 -18.97
CA ASN A 134 -1.57 1.28 -20.21
C ASN A 134 -2.31 -0.03 -20.47
N GLU A 135 -2.81 -0.65 -19.39
CA GLU A 135 -3.48 -1.95 -19.42
C GLU A 135 -4.83 -1.81 -20.09
N SER A 136 -5.22 -2.84 -20.82
CA SER A 136 -6.56 -2.97 -21.40
C SER A 136 -7.28 -4.16 -20.76
N PRO A 137 -8.62 -4.23 -20.84
CA PRO A 137 -9.36 -5.41 -20.41
C PRO A 137 -8.79 -6.70 -21.02
N MET A 138 -8.52 -6.66 -22.32
CA MET A 138 -7.91 -7.77 -23.03
C MET A 138 -6.52 -8.11 -22.50
N GLY A 139 -5.67 -7.12 -22.27
CA GLY A 139 -4.31 -7.29 -21.75
C GLY A 139 -4.33 -7.92 -20.34
N ALA A 140 -5.20 -7.42 -19.47
CA ALA A 140 -5.36 -7.94 -18.11
C ALA A 140 -5.86 -9.40 -18.10
N ILE A 141 -6.85 -9.73 -18.94
CA ILE A 141 -7.33 -11.12 -19.07
C ILE A 141 -6.23 -12.02 -19.61
N LEU A 142 -5.47 -11.58 -20.62
CA LEU A 142 -4.38 -12.37 -21.18
C LEU A 142 -3.31 -12.72 -20.13
N LYS A 143 -3.00 -11.83 -19.20
CA LYS A 143 -2.09 -12.13 -18.09
C LYS A 143 -2.63 -13.26 -17.21
N VAL A 144 -3.92 -13.22 -16.86
CA VAL A 144 -4.55 -14.27 -16.05
C VAL A 144 -4.63 -15.57 -16.84
N VAL A 145 -5.02 -15.53 -18.12
CA VAL A 145 -5.09 -16.70 -19.01
C VAL A 145 -3.72 -17.35 -19.16
N ASP A 146 -2.69 -16.58 -19.47
CA ASP A 146 -1.32 -17.07 -19.61
C ASP A 146 -0.82 -17.69 -18.29
N TRP A 147 -1.14 -17.07 -17.18
CA TRP A 147 -0.76 -17.58 -15.87
C TRP A 147 -1.42 -18.93 -15.54
N VAL A 148 -2.73 -19.06 -15.82
CA VAL A 148 -3.50 -20.29 -15.59
C VAL A 148 -3.07 -21.40 -16.54
N ASP A 149 -3.00 -21.14 -17.85
CA ASP A 149 -2.71 -22.13 -18.87
C ASP A 149 -1.28 -22.68 -18.75
N ASN A 150 -0.32 -21.86 -18.32
CA ASN A 150 1.05 -22.30 -18.02
C ASN A 150 1.13 -23.29 -16.86
N ARG A 151 0.14 -23.29 -15.95
CA ARG A 151 0.13 -24.17 -14.75
C ARG A 151 -0.77 -25.39 -14.93
N VAL A 152 -1.89 -25.21 -15.60
CA VAL A 152 -2.86 -26.27 -15.88
C VAL A 152 -3.32 -26.14 -17.34
N PRO A 153 -2.50 -26.58 -18.31
CA PRO A 153 -2.80 -26.44 -19.73
C PRO A 153 -4.17 -27.02 -20.12
N GLY A 154 -4.95 -26.23 -20.85
CA GLY A 154 -6.27 -26.61 -21.33
C GLY A 154 -7.37 -26.60 -20.27
N MET A 155 -7.15 -25.99 -19.10
CA MET A 155 -8.22 -25.73 -18.14
C MET A 155 -9.25 -24.76 -18.76
N PRO A 156 -10.58 -25.08 -18.70
CA PRO A 156 -11.58 -24.12 -19.14
C PRO A 156 -11.53 -22.80 -18.36
N ILE A 157 -11.42 -21.71 -19.08
CA ILE A 157 -11.45 -20.35 -18.55
C ILE A 157 -12.72 -19.68 -19.05
N TYR A 158 -13.62 -19.39 -18.12
CA TYR A 158 -14.90 -18.77 -18.44
C TYR A 158 -14.82 -17.26 -18.17
N LEU A 159 -15.12 -16.46 -19.19
CA LEU A 159 -15.46 -15.06 -19.01
C LEU A 159 -16.90 -15.01 -18.47
N TYR A 160 -17.07 -14.46 -17.28
CA TYR A 160 -18.38 -14.26 -16.69
C TYR A 160 -18.95 -12.93 -17.19
N GLU A 161 -19.91 -12.95 -18.11
CA GLU A 161 -20.62 -11.80 -18.59
C GLU A 161 -21.72 -11.43 -17.60
N GLY A 162 -21.38 -10.57 -16.64
CA GLY A 162 -22.39 -10.01 -15.75
C GLY A 162 -23.31 -9.05 -16.51
N TRP A 163 -24.26 -8.46 -15.83
CA TRP A 163 -25.17 -7.48 -16.44
C TRP A 163 -24.60 -6.06 -16.40
N ALA A 164 -25.01 -5.23 -17.35
CA ALA A 164 -24.54 -3.84 -17.45
C ALA A 164 -25.10 -2.95 -16.33
N GLU A 165 -24.46 -1.82 -16.06
CA GLU A 165 -24.99 -0.78 -15.22
C GLU A 165 -26.18 -0.04 -15.89
N MET A 166 -27.12 0.43 -15.09
CA MET A 166 -28.27 1.21 -15.58
C MET A 166 -28.01 2.71 -15.66
N ALA A 167 -26.95 3.20 -15.00
CA ALA A 167 -26.64 4.63 -14.87
C ALA A 167 -26.51 5.35 -16.23
N ALA A 168 -26.02 4.66 -17.25
CA ALA A 168 -25.93 5.19 -18.61
C ALA A 168 -27.27 5.45 -19.26
N LEU A 169 -28.34 4.76 -18.87
CA LEU A 169 -29.67 4.80 -19.49
C LEU A 169 -30.74 5.46 -18.61
N SER A 170 -30.51 5.57 -17.32
CA SER A 170 -31.43 6.18 -16.35
C SER A 170 -30.65 6.97 -15.31
N ARG A 171 -31.18 8.13 -14.91
CA ARG A 171 -30.66 8.95 -13.80
C ARG A 171 -31.50 8.82 -12.52
N ARG A 172 -32.45 7.90 -12.49
CA ARG A 172 -33.34 7.67 -11.35
C ARG A 172 -33.58 6.19 -11.17
N PHE A 173 -33.50 5.73 -9.94
CA PHE A 173 -33.92 4.41 -9.55
C PHE A 173 -35.29 4.46 -8.82
N PRO A 174 -36.24 3.57 -9.11
CA PRO A 174 -36.23 2.60 -10.20
C PRO A 174 -36.30 3.28 -11.58
N PRO A 175 -35.74 2.66 -12.62
CA PRO A 175 -35.76 3.19 -13.99
C PRO A 175 -37.18 3.20 -14.53
N SER A 176 -37.47 4.09 -15.48
CA SER A 176 -38.75 4.05 -16.16
C SER A 176 -38.87 2.80 -17.03
N ALA A 177 -40.10 2.31 -17.29
CA ALA A 177 -40.34 1.16 -18.17
C ALA A 177 -39.67 1.31 -19.57
N ARG A 178 -39.56 2.52 -20.09
CA ARG A 178 -38.85 2.78 -21.35
C ARG A 178 -37.32 2.63 -21.19
N ALA A 179 -36.77 3.10 -20.07
CA ALA A 179 -35.32 2.94 -19.78
C ALA A 179 -35.00 1.47 -19.55
N LEU A 180 -35.84 0.75 -18.82
CA LEU A 180 -35.65 -0.70 -18.55
C LEU A 180 -35.69 -1.53 -19.86
N ARG A 181 -36.65 -1.28 -20.77
CA ARG A 181 -36.66 -1.94 -22.08
C ARG A 181 -35.37 -1.66 -22.88
N ARG A 182 -34.87 -0.42 -22.84
CA ARG A 182 -33.59 -0.09 -23.52
C ARG A 182 -32.41 -0.79 -22.85
N TYR A 183 -32.43 -0.94 -21.54
CA TYR A 183 -31.43 -1.66 -20.77
C TYR A 183 -31.37 -3.15 -21.16
N HIS A 184 -32.51 -3.84 -21.21
CA HIS A 184 -32.55 -5.22 -21.66
C HIS A 184 -32.16 -5.38 -23.13
N ALA A 185 -32.54 -4.45 -23.99
CA ALA A 185 -32.10 -4.45 -25.39
C ALA A 185 -30.58 -4.24 -25.53
N MET A 186 -29.97 -3.41 -24.69
CA MET A 186 -28.53 -3.21 -24.66
C MET A 186 -27.79 -4.49 -24.17
N ASN A 187 -28.26 -5.12 -23.12
CA ASN A 187 -27.67 -6.37 -22.60
C ASN A 187 -27.76 -7.54 -23.61
N GLN A 188 -28.77 -7.55 -24.50
CA GLN A 188 -28.92 -8.55 -25.57
C GLN A 188 -28.19 -8.16 -26.88
N GLY A 189 -27.77 -6.93 -27.04
CA GLY A 189 -27.09 -6.40 -28.22
C GLY A 189 -25.70 -5.89 -27.90
N ASP A 190 -25.49 -4.56 -28.03
CA ASP A 190 -24.16 -3.93 -27.99
C ASP A 190 -23.27 -4.39 -26.81
N TYR A 191 -23.86 -4.66 -25.63
CA TYR A 191 -23.13 -5.14 -24.47
C TYR A 191 -22.67 -6.58 -24.61
N HIS A 192 -23.55 -7.47 -25.07
CA HIS A 192 -23.22 -8.88 -25.36
C HIS A 192 -22.24 -8.99 -26.53
N ASP A 193 -22.45 -8.21 -27.61
CA ASP A 193 -21.55 -8.18 -28.77
C ASP A 193 -20.11 -7.78 -28.37
N TRP A 194 -19.97 -6.89 -27.37
CA TRP A 194 -18.68 -6.52 -26.82
C TRP A 194 -17.96 -7.72 -26.16
N TYR A 195 -18.70 -8.52 -25.36
CA TYR A 195 -18.13 -9.72 -24.71
C TYR A 195 -17.81 -10.82 -25.71
N GLU A 196 -18.61 -10.99 -26.74
CA GLU A 196 -18.32 -11.90 -27.83
C GLU A 196 -17.05 -11.48 -28.60
N THR A 197 -16.89 -10.21 -28.87
CA THR A 197 -15.68 -9.66 -29.49
C THR A 197 -14.46 -9.90 -28.61
N LEU A 198 -14.53 -9.59 -27.31
CA LEU A 198 -13.46 -9.85 -26.36
C LEU A 198 -13.06 -11.32 -26.33
N ARG A 199 -14.04 -12.26 -26.25
CA ARG A 199 -13.78 -13.71 -26.29
C ARG A 199 -13.08 -14.11 -27.57
N ASP A 200 -13.54 -13.64 -28.71
CA ASP A 200 -13.01 -14.04 -30.02
C ASP A 200 -11.59 -13.49 -30.23
N ASP A 201 -11.32 -12.28 -29.77
CA ASP A 201 -10.00 -11.68 -29.79
C ASP A 201 -9.03 -12.45 -28.87
N LEU A 202 -9.45 -12.80 -27.66
CA LEU A 202 -8.66 -13.62 -26.74
C LEU A 202 -8.36 -15.01 -27.31
N ARG A 203 -9.35 -15.66 -27.93
CA ARG A 203 -9.16 -16.95 -28.63
C ARG A 203 -8.21 -16.82 -29.83
N SER A 204 -8.21 -15.68 -30.52
CA SER A 204 -7.28 -15.38 -31.61
C SER A 204 -5.84 -15.23 -31.09
N GLU A 205 -5.66 -14.55 -29.96
CA GLU A 205 -4.36 -14.34 -29.33
C GLU A 205 -3.83 -15.62 -28.64
N ARG A 206 -4.73 -16.44 -28.08
CA ARG A 206 -4.39 -17.69 -27.38
C ARG A 206 -5.19 -18.88 -27.90
N PRO A 207 -4.91 -19.35 -29.12
CA PRO A 207 -5.70 -20.42 -29.76
C PRO A 207 -5.59 -21.79 -29.07
N GLU A 208 -4.63 -21.98 -28.17
CA GLU A 208 -4.47 -23.22 -27.41
C GLU A 208 -5.22 -23.20 -26.07
N ALA A 209 -5.63 -22.03 -25.57
CA ALA A 209 -6.37 -21.88 -24.32
C ALA A 209 -7.86 -22.13 -24.53
N ASP A 210 -8.51 -22.82 -23.58
CA ASP A 210 -9.95 -23.10 -23.62
C ASP A 210 -10.75 -21.96 -23.02
N ILE A 211 -10.91 -20.85 -23.76
CA ILE A 211 -11.61 -19.64 -23.34
C ILE A 211 -13.07 -19.71 -23.77
N ARG A 212 -13.99 -19.51 -22.82
CA ARG A 212 -15.45 -19.61 -23.01
C ARG A 212 -16.16 -18.39 -22.43
N LEU A 213 -17.41 -18.15 -22.82
CA LEU A 213 -18.26 -17.06 -22.32
C LEU A 213 -19.49 -17.64 -21.61
N ILE A 214 -19.76 -17.20 -20.37
CA ILE A 214 -21.05 -17.46 -19.70
C ILE A 214 -21.94 -16.24 -19.94
N PRO A 215 -22.96 -16.32 -20.80
CA PRO A 215 -23.77 -15.19 -21.23
C PRO A 215 -24.89 -14.86 -20.25
N VAL A 216 -24.54 -14.35 -19.06
CA VAL A 216 -25.54 -14.08 -18.00
C VAL A 216 -26.42 -12.91 -18.36
N ALA A 217 -25.85 -11.79 -18.85
CA ALA A 217 -26.59 -10.57 -19.17
C ALA A 217 -27.68 -10.75 -20.23
N PRO A 218 -27.40 -11.35 -21.41
CA PRO A 218 -28.43 -11.55 -22.42
C PRO A 218 -29.50 -12.53 -21.97
N ILE A 219 -29.17 -13.60 -21.24
CA ILE A 219 -30.17 -14.58 -20.77
C ILE A 219 -31.04 -13.96 -19.66
N LEU A 220 -30.48 -13.22 -18.71
CA LEU A 220 -31.28 -12.45 -17.74
C LEU A 220 -32.26 -11.53 -18.48
N SER A 221 -31.78 -10.87 -19.53
CA SER A 221 -32.62 -9.94 -20.29
C SER A 221 -33.69 -10.66 -21.16
N VAL A 222 -33.49 -11.92 -21.53
CA VAL A 222 -34.53 -12.78 -22.11
C VAL A 222 -35.60 -13.14 -21.07
N LEU A 223 -35.22 -13.31 -19.81
CA LEU A 223 -36.17 -13.63 -18.72
C LEU A 223 -36.96 -12.42 -18.26
N LEU A 224 -36.33 -11.24 -18.22
CA LEU A 224 -36.80 -10.01 -17.54
C LEU A 224 -37.31 -8.95 -18.53
N GLY A 225 -36.99 -9.07 -19.82
CA GLY A 225 -37.34 -8.10 -20.85
C GLY A 225 -38.73 -8.23 -21.42
N GLU A 226 -39.04 -7.47 -22.48
CA GLU A 226 -40.33 -7.51 -23.18
C GLU A 226 -40.59 -8.92 -23.73
N ASP A 227 -41.80 -9.44 -23.51
CA ASP A 227 -42.19 -10.82 -23.80
C ASP A 227 -41.47 -11.90 -22.92
N GLY A 228 -40.67 -11.56 -21.93
CA GLY A 228 -40.04 -12.48 -20.99
C GLY A 228 -40.99 -12.97 -19.89
N PRO A 229 -40.75 -14.18 -19.33
CA PRO A 229 -41.63 -14.78 -18.31
C PRO A 229 -41.70 -13.96 -16.99
N LEU A 230 -40.78 -13.03 -16.79
CA LEU A 230 -40.67 -12.16 -15.59
C LEU A 230 -40.75 -10.66 -15.93
N GLU A 231 -41.33 -10.29 -17.10
CA GLU A 231 -41.42 -8.90 -17.57
C GLU A 231 -42.20 -7.97 -16.60
N ASP A 232 -43.12 -8.55 -15.82
CA ASP A 232 -43.94 -7.83 -14.84
C ASP A 232 -43.28 -7.68 -13.44
N VAL A 233 -42.07 -8.26 -13.24
CA VAL A 233 -41.34 -8.12 -11.98
C VAL A 233 -40.74 -6.71 -11.89
N PRO A 234 -41.05 -5.93 -10.83
CA PRO A 234 -40.53 -4.57 -10.71
C PRO A 234 -38.99 -4.54 -10.62
N ALA A 235 -38.36 -3.52 -11.22
CA ALA A 235 -36.91 -3.38 -11.19
C ALA A 235 -36.33 -3.35 -9.76
N GLU A 236 -37.02 -2.71 -8.83
CA GLU A 236 -36.64 -2.64 -7.42
C GLU A 236 -36.73 -3.98 -6.65
N ALA A 237 -37.35 -4.99 -7.22
CA ALA A 237 -37.34 -6.35 -6.67
C ALA A 237 -36.14 -7.18 -7.17
N LEU A 238 -35.42 -6.70 -8.16
CA LEU A 238 -34.31 -7.36 -8.80
C LEU A 238 -32.98 -6.61 -8.62
N TYR A 239 -33.01 -5.31 -8.63
CA TYR A 239 -31.84 -4.43 -8.54
C TYR A 239 -31.94 -3.53 -7.30
N VAL A 240 -30.80 -3.19 -6.73
CA VAL A 240 -30.70 -2.32 -5.54
C VAL A 240 -30.57 -0.85 -5.95
N ASP A 241 -29.83 -0.59 -7.04
CA ASP A 241 -29.47 0.76 -7.48
C ASP A 241 -29.34 0.83 -9.03
N LEU A 242 -28.76 1.91 -9.54
CA LEU A 242 -28.45 2.08 -10.96
C LEU A 242 -27.12 1.43 -11.35
N ASP A 243 -26.29 1.10 -10.37
CA ASP A 243 -25.10 0.29 -10.54
C ASP A 243 -25.51 -1.19 -10.72
N PRO A 244 -24.59 -2.10 -11.02
CA PRO A 244 -24.97 -3.47 -11.32
C PRO A 244 -25.33 -4.33 -10.08
N HIS A 245 -25.68 -3.74 -8.93
CA HIS A 245 -25.98 -4.51 -7.74
C HIS A 245 -27.41 -5.10 -7.78
N GLY A 246 -27.50 -6.37 -7.46
CA GLY A 246 -28.75 -7.12 -7.46
C GLY A 246 -29.24 -7.47 -6.06
N THR A 247 -30.56 -7.75 -5.97
CA THR A 247 -31.18 -8.41 -4.83
C THR A 247 -30.86 -9.92 -4.85
N PRO A 248 -31.08 -10.68 -3.78
CA PRO A 248 -31.00 -12.15 -3.80
C PRO A 248 -31.75 -12.81 -4.96
N SER A 249 -32.87 -12.21 -5.41
CA SER A 249 -33.66 -12.69 -6.56
C SER A 249 -32.90 -12.63 -7.87
N LEU A 250 -32.17 -11.53 -8.13
CA LEU A 250 -31.36 -11.41 -9.35
C LEU A 250 -30.18 -12.39 -9.31
N TYR A 251 -29.46 -12.46 -8.17
CA TYR A 251 -28.34 -13.39 -8.01
C TYR A 251 -28.78 -14.86 -8.11
N PHE A 252 -29.99 -15.21 -7.70
CA PHE A 252 -30.54 -16.55 -7.90
C PHE A 252 -30.74 -16.85 -9.39
N LEU A 253 -31.30 -15.93 -10.16
CA LEU A 253 -31.46 -16.09 -11.63
C LEU A 253 -30.11 -16.21 -12.32
N ALA A 254 -29.14 -15.38 -11.97
CA ALA A 254 -27.78 -15.46 -12.48
C ALA A 254 -27.10 -16.80 -12.11
N ALA A 255 -27.35 -17.30 -10.90
CA ALA A 255 -26.84 -18.58 -10.45
C ALA A 255 -27.44 -19.77 -11.22
N MET A 256 -28.70 -19.71 -11.65
CA MET A 256 -29.30 -20.74 -12.51
C MET A 256 -28.56 -20.83 -13.86
N ILE A 257 -28.21 -19.68 -14.44
CA ILE A 257 -27.49 -19.60 -15.72
C ILE A 257 -26.05 -20.13 -15.53
N THR A 258 -25.38 -19.68 -14.52
CA THR A 258 -23.99 -20.07 -14.21
C THR A 258 -23.90 -21.55 -13.83
N TYR A 259 -24.90 -22.08 -13.11
CA TYR A 259 -25.02 -23.51 -12.81
C TYR A 259 -25.11 -24.32 -14.09
N ALA A 260 -26.00 -23.95 -15.02
CA ALA A 260 -26.21 -24.64 -16.27
C ALA A 260 -24.93 -24.68 -17.13
N ALA A 261 -24.18 -23.56 -17.17
CA ALA A 261 -22.89 -23.47 -17.88
C ALA A 261 -21.80 -24.34 -17.20
N THR A 262 -21.69 -24.30 -15.89
CA THR A 262 -20.63 -24.98 -15.12
C THR A 262 -20.80 -26.48 -15.05
N PHE A 263 -22.01 -26.96 -14.71
CA PHE A 263 -22.31 -28.39 -14.59
C PHE A 263 -22.71 -29.06 -15.92
N GLN A 264 -22.89 -28.23 -16.96
CA GLN A 264 -23.38 -28.70 -18.28
C GLN A 264 -24.68 -29.49 -18.15
N ALA A 265 -25.57 -29.01 -17.30
CA ALA A 265 -26.83 -29.66 -16.94
C ALA A 265 -27.92 -28.60 -16.66
N PRO A 266 -29.21 -28.91 -16.92
CA PRO A 266 -30.28 -28.01 -16.55
C PRO A 266 -30.31 -27.77 -15.02
N PRO A 267 -30.72 -26.61 -14.53
CA PRO A 267 -31.05 -26.43 -13.11
C PRO A 267 -32.09 -27.45 -12.66
N PRO A 268 -32.03 -28.03 -11.43
CA PRO A 268 -32.84 -29.14 -11.00
C PRO A 268 -34.33 -28.78 -10.99
N ALA A 269 -35.12 -29.42 -11.85
CA ALA A 269 -36.55 -29.10 -12.04
C ALA A 269 -37.41 -29.34 -10.79
N ASP A 270 -36.97 -30.26 -9.92
CA ASP A 270 -37.65 -30.59 -8.65
C ASP A 270 -37.30 -29.69 -7.48
N PHE A 271 -36.41 -28.71 -7.67
CA PHE A 271 -36.02 -27.73 -6.63
C PHE A 271 -37.18 -26.80 -6.32
N THR A 272 -37.39 -26.53 -5.04
CA THR A 272 -38.36 -25.54 -4.58
C THR A 272 -37.62 -24.32 -4.06
N PRO A 273 -37.62 -23.19 -4.78
CA PRO A 273 -36.97 -21.97 -4.31
C PRO A 273 -37.57 -21.46 -2.99
N PRO A 274 -36.77 -20.88 -2.10
CA PRO A 274 -37.29 -20.34 -0.84
C PRO A 274 -38.20 -19.14 -1.05
N GLU A 275 -39.17 -18.96 -0.13
CA GLU A 275 -40.14 -17.85 -0.17
C GLU A 275 -39.50 -16.45 0.00
N THR A 276 -38.22 -16.39 0.33
CA THR A 276 -37.43 -15.14 0.40
C THR A 276 -37.14 -14.55 -0.98
N LEU A 277 -37.24 -15.34 -2.04
CA LEU A 277 -37.15 -14.86 -3.41
C LEU A 277 -38.49 -14.28 -3.89
N HIS A 278 -38.42 -13.47 -4.97
CA HIS A 278 -39.65 -12.88 -5.52
C HIS A 278 -40.69 -13.92 -5.87
N PRO A 279 -42.00 -13.75 -5.51
CA PRO A 279 -43.04 -14.77 -5.70
C PRO A 279 -43.18 -15.29 -7.14
N GLU A 280 -43.03 -14.43 -8.15
CA GLU A 280 -43.10 -14.84 -9.57
C GLU A 280 -41.96 -15.78 -9.95
N ILE A 281 -40.75 -15.62 -9.37
CA ILE A 281 -39.61 -16.53 -9.57
C ILE A 281 -39.92 -17.87 -8.93
N VAL A 282 -40.44 -17.87 -7.71
CA VAL A 282 -40.82 -19.11 -7.00
C VAL A 282 -41.92 -19.86 -7.74
N ALA A 283 -42.96 -19.14 -8.18
CA ALA A 283 -44.10 -19.75 -8.88
C ALA A 283 -43.74 -20.33 -10.27
N ASN A 284 -42.82 -19.69 -10.97
CA ASN A 284 -42.48 -20.06 -12.36
C ASN A 284 -41.16 -20.85 -12.46
N TYR A 285 -40.54 -21.24 -11.35
CA TYR A 285 -39.19 -21.85 -11.34
C TYR A 285 -39.01 -23.02 -12.37
N PRO A 286 -39.90 -24.02 -12.49
CA PRO A 286 -39.65 -25.09 -13.46
C PRO A 286 -39.60 -24.62 -14.92
N ALA A 287 -40.38 -23.59 -15.27
CA ALA A 287 -40.37 -23.01 -16.61
C ALA A 287 -39.12 -22.14 -16.82
N LEU A 288 -38.69 -21.43 -15.80
CA LEU A 288 -37.46 -20.65 -15.81
C LEU A 288 -36.24 -21.56 -15.97
N ALA A 289 -36.17 -22.66 -15.22
CA ALA A 289 -35.09 -23.64 -15.32
C ALA A 289 -35.00 -24.27 -16.75
N ALA A 290 -36.14 -24.59 -17.34
CA ALA A 290 -36.19 -25.07 -18.71
C ALA A 290 -35.73 -24.00 -19.71
N ARG A 291 -36.20 -22.75 -19.53
CA ARG A 291 -35.82 -21.63 -20.42
C ARG A 291 -34.33 -21.33 -20.35
N VAL A 292 -33.77 -21.27 -19.14
CA VAL A 292 -32.31 -21.07 -18.93
C VAL A 292 -31.52 -22.18 -19.64
N TRP A 293 -31.97 -23.41 -19.52
CA TRP A 293 -31.30 -24.53 -20.19
C TRP A 293 -31.37 -24.43 -21.72
N ASP A 294 -32.52 -24.07 -22.27
CA ASP A 294 -32.70 -23.87 -23.72
C ASP A 294 -31.76 -22.77 -24.25
N GLU A 295 -31.64 -21.62 -23.53
CA GLU A 295 -30.77 -20.51 -23.93
C GLU A 295 -29.28 -20.89 -23.82
N ILE A 296 -28.86 -21.47 -22.71
CA ILE A 296 -27.47 -21.91 -22.51
C ILE A 296 -27.09 -22.99 -23.55
N SER A 297 -27.99 -23.91 -23.83
CA SER A 297 -27.71 -24.96 -24.80
C SER A 297 -27.64 -24.47 -26.25
N ALA A 298 -28.24 -23.32 -26.54
CA ALA A 298 -28.16 -22.64 -27.82
C ALA A 298 -26.91 -21.74 -27.96
N SER A 299 -26.25 -21.38 -26.84
CA SER A 299 -25.02 -20.59 -26.86
C SER A 299 -23.79 -21.47 -27.14
N ASP A 300 -22.66 -20.84 -27.44
CA ASP A 300 -21.39 -21.54 -27.71
C ASP A 300 -20.56 -21.86 -26.44
N VAL A 301 -21.15 -21.69 -25.24
CA VAL A 301 -20.47 -21.94 -23.96
C VAL A 301 -19.91 -23.34 -23.81
N PHE A 302 -20.44 -24.29 -24.54
CA PHE A 302 -19.98 -25.69 -24.56
C PHE A 302 -19.01 -26.01 -25.69
N GLU A 303 -18.77 -25.09 -26.62
CA GLU A 303 -17.83 -25.29 -27.72
C GLU A 303 -16.40 -25.01 -27.20
N SER A 304 -15.59 -26.07 -27.07
CA SER A 304 -14.13 -25.94 -26.95
C SER A 304 -13.56 -25.47 -28.29
N ALA A 305 -12.55 -24.63 -28.29
CA ALA A 305 -11.81 -24.22 -29.48
C ALA A 305 -11.34 -25.46 -30.25
N GLY A 306 -12.02 -25.81 -31.32
CA GLY A 306 -11.79 -27.05 -32.04
C GLY A 306 -10.41 -27.04 -32.71
N LEU A 307 -9.54 -27.94 -32.29
CA LEU A 307 -8.31 -28.33 -32.98
C LEU A 307 -8.62 -28.87 -34.38
N THR A 308 -8.90 -28.02 -35.33
CA THR A 308 -8.82 -28.39 -36.77
C THR A 308 -7.42 -28.08 -37.27
N ARG A 309 -6.58 -29.12 -37.30
CA ARG A 309 -5.32 -29.10 -38.06
C ARG A 309 -5.63 -28.73 -39.53
N GLN A 310 -5.19 -27.53 -39.94
CA GLN A 310 -4.92 -27.27 -41.36
C GLN A 310 -3.42 -26.97 -41.50
N ALA A 311 -2.86 -27.65 -42.49
CA ALA A 311 -1.43 -27.57 -42.85
C ALA A 311 -1.07 -26.17 -43.35
N PRO A 312 0.19 -25.76 -43.19
CA PRO A 312 0.62 -24.39 -43.51
C PRO A 312 0.67 -24.15 -45.02
N ASP A 313 -0.02 -23.14 -45.45
CA ASP A 313 0.11 -22.60 -46.82
C ASP A 313 1.18 -21.53 -46.86
N THR A 314 2.26 -21.87 -47.51
CA THR A 314 3.43 -20.99 -47.73
C THR A 314 3.07 -19.89 -48.68
N ARG A 315 2.90 -18.66 -48.23
CA ARG A 315 3.02 -17.44 -49.03
C ARG A 315 3.94 -16.43 -48.42
N ALA A 316 4.91 -16.05 -49.25
CA ALA A 316 6.04 -15.21 -48.98
C ALA A 316 5.69 -13.87 -48.31
N ALA A 317 6.42 -13.58 -47.26
CA ALA A 317 6.49 -12.27 -46.62
C ALA A 317 7.17 -11.24 -47.56
N GLY A 318 6.42 -10.21 -47.94
CA GLY A 318 6.95 -8.99 -48.50
C GLY A 318 7.56 -8.15 -47.38
N ALA A 319 8.88 -7.90 -47.49
CA ALA A 319 9.59 -7.04 -46.56
C ALA A 319 9.07 -5.60 -46.63
N THR A 320 8.55 -5.07 -45.54
CA THR A 320 8.38 -3.63 -45.34
C THR A 320 9.70 -3.01 -44.97
N PRO A 321 10.07 -1.85 -45.53
CA PRO A 321 11.37 -1.23 -45.22
C PRO A 321 11.35 -0.63 -43.83
N LYS A 322 12.42 -0.92 -43.07
CA LYS A 322 12.75 -0.34 -41.78
C LYS A 322 12.78 1.19 -41.88
N PRO A 323 12.13 1.94 -40.99
CA PRO A 323 12.30 3.38 -40.94
C PRO A 323 13.77 3.71 -40.62
N GLU A 324 14.30 4.64 -41.39
CA GLU A 324 15.64 5.20 -41.19
C GLU A 324 15.68 5.95 -39.87
N ALA A 325 16.66 5.65 -39.04
CA ALA A 325 16.85 6.27 -37.73
C ALA A 325 16.98 7.79 -37.89
N ALA A 326 16.13 8.52 -37.21
CA ALA A 326 16.26 9.96 -37.07
C ALA A 326 17.63 10.28 -36.43
N PRO A 327 18.31 11.36 -36.85
CA PRO A 327 19.59 11.74 -36.25
C PRO A 327 19.38 12.08 -34.77
N ALA A 328 20.30 11.57 -33.93
CA ALA A 328 20.34 11.84 -32.51
C ALA A 328 20.27 13.36 -32.25
N PRO A 329 19.42 13.82 -31.35
CA PRO A 329 19.38 15.23 -30.99
C PRO A 329 20.76 15.64 -30.44
N SER A 330 21.26 16.77 -30.95
CA SER A 330 22.46 17.41 -30.45
C SER A 330 22.29 17.70 -28.97
N ALA A 331 23.26 17.29 -28.14
CA ALA A 331 23.28 17.54 -26.71
C ALA A 331 23.12 19.06 -26.45
N GLU A 332 21.97 19.45 -25.93
CA GLU A 332 21.82 20.77 -25.33
C GLU A 332 22.74 20.85 -24.11
N PRO A 333 23.37 22.00 -23.87
CA PRO A 333 24.15 22.20 -22.67
C PRO A 333 23.26 21.99 -21.43
N MET A 334 23.77 21.29 -20.43
CA MET A 334 23.10 21.10 -19.13
C MET A 334 22.72 22.48 -18.59
N PRO A 335 21.49 22.64 -18.04
CA PRO A 335 21.16 23.85 -17.31
C PRO A 335 22.15 24.02 -16.16
N ALA A 336 22.58 25.26 -15.93
CA ALA A 336 23.42 25.60 -14.81
C ALA A 336 22.80 25.09 -13.48
N ARG A 337 23.66 24.57 -12.59
CA ARG A 337 23.33 24.09 -11.25
C ARG A 337 22.29 25.03 -10.60
N GLY A 338 21.07 24.52 -10.39
CA GLY A 338 20.15 25.10 -9.42
C GLY A 338 20.59 24.58 -8.06
N GLN A 339 21.37 25.33 -7.33
CA GLN A 339 21.58 25.07 -5.91
C GLN A 339 20.18 25.09 -5.26
N VAL A 340 19.74 23.95 -4.76
CA VAL A 340 18.64 23.93 -3.79
C VAL A 340 19.24 24.55 -2.53
N ALA A 341 18.94 25.83 -2.30
CA ALA A 341 19.33 26.47 -1.07
C ALA A 341 18.70 25.68 0.09
N LEU A 342 19.54 25.22 1.02
CA LEU A 342 19.03 24.70 2.28
C LEU A 342 18.15 25.80 2.90
N PRO A 343 16.96 25.47 3.44
CA PRO A 343 16.16 26.47 4.15
C PRO A 343 17.02 27.07 5.27
N GLU A 344 16.96 28.39 5.42
CA GLU A 344 17.59 29.05 6.58
C GLU A 344 16.99 28.40 7.84
N PRO A 345 17.81 27.98 8.81
CA PRO A 345 17.32 27.37 10.05
C PRO A 345 16.28 28.28 10.69
N GLY A 346 15.04 27.83 10.82
CA GLY A 346 14.01 28.56 11.56
C GLY A 346 14.44 28.75 13.00
N ALA A 347 14.05 29.88 13.63
CA ALA A 347 14.27 30.07 15.06
C ALA A 347 13.48 29.00 15.82
N ARG A 348 14.17 28.18 16.62
CA ARG A 348 13.54 27.20 17.49
C ARG A 348 12.61 27.86 18.52
N PRO A 349 11.53 27.22 18.94
CA PRO A 349 10.74 27.64 20.08
C PRO A 349 11.61 27.77 21.34
N GLU A 350 11.34 28.78 22.17
CA GLU A 350 12.07 29.02 23.45
C GLU A 350 11.77 27.93 24.53
N GLY A 351 10.81 26.98 24.25
CA GLY A 351 10.39 25.93 25.16
C GLY A 351 10.71 24.53 24.65
N ALA A 352 10.50 23.50 25.49
CA ALA A 352 10.54 22.11 25.04
C ALA A 352 9.38 21.84 24.06
N PRO A 353 9.61 21.10 22.98
CA PRO A 353 8.54 20.75 22.02
C PRO A 353 7.46 19.89 22.68
N ALA A 354 6.23 19.93 22.17
CA ALA A 354 5.08 19.22 22.73
C ALA A 354 4.51 18.14 21.79
N LEU A 355 4.82 18.20 20.49
CA LEU A 355 4.27 17.34 19.45
C LEU A 355 5.18 16.16 19.15
N ALA A 356 4.62 14.96 19.16
CA ALA A 356 5.21 13.78 18.54
C ALA A 356 4.66 13.58 17.13
N MET A 357 5.38 12.84 16.31
CA MET A 357 4.93 12.52 14.95
C MET A 357 5.31 11.09 14.54
N GLY A 358 4.35 10.37 13.96
CA GLY A 358 4.61 9.12 13.26
C GLY A 358 5.40 9.38 11.98
N LEU A 359 6.45 8.60 11.73
CA LEU A 359 7.20 8.68 10.48
C LEU A 359 6.57 7.77 9.43
N ASN A 360 6.34 8.30 8.24
CA ASN A 360 5.77 7.54 7.13
C ASN A 360 6.63 6.34 6.74
N GLY A 361 5.98 5.25 6.31
CA GLY A 361 6.64 4.01 5.90
C GLY A 361 7.61 4.19 4.74
N ILE A 362 8.67 3.38 4.74
CA ILE A 362 9.67 3.41 3.67
C ILE A 362 9.16 2.68 2.45
N ALA A 363 8.99 3.41 1.35
CA ALA A 363 8.50 2.88 0.09
C ALA A 363 9.11 3.62 -1.12
N ASP A 364 9.09 2.98 -2.28
CA ASP A 364 9.62 3.54 -3.52
C ASP A 364 8.76 4.70 -4.09
N TRP A 365 7.52 4.85 -3.61
CA TRP A 365 6.60 5.94 -3.95
C TRP A 365 6.54 7.05 -2.88
N SER A 366 7.34 6.93 -1.80
CA SER A 366 7.33 7.90 -0.72
C SER A 366 7.90 9.25 -1.14
N THR A 367 7.16 10.34 -0.86
CA THR A 367 7.61 11.73 -1.04
C THR A 367 8.41 12.26 0.15
N GLN A 368 8.60 11.44 1.19
CA GLN A 368 9.39 11.78 2.37
C GLN A 368 10.89 11.91 2.04
N ALA A 369 11.40 11.05 1.13
CA ALA A 369 12.81 11.00 0.73
C ALA A 369 13.80 11.16 1.89
N PRO A 370 13.73 10.31 2.94
CA PRO A 370 14.46 10.55 4.19
C PRO A 370 15.95 10.26 4.08
N PHE A 371 16.37 9.44 3.11
CA PHE A 371 17.75 8.99 2.97
C PHE A 371 18.44 9.61 1.76
N LEU A 372 19.75 9.86 1.88
CA LEU A 372 20.58 10.28 0.76
C LEU A 372 20.73 9.18 -0.30
N ASP A 373 20.77 7.91 0.13
CA ASP A 373 20.82 6.74 -0.75
C ASP A 373 19.40 6.24 -1.06
N HIS A 374 18.91 6.55 -2.25
CA HIS A 374 17.58 6.14 -2.71
C HIS A 374 17.42 4.62 -2.88
N MET A 375 18.51 3.83 -2.97
CA MET A 375 18.38 2.37 -2.95
C MET A 375 17.75 1.85 -1.66
N LYS A 376 17.84 2.60 -0.54
CA LYS A 376 17.23 2.22 0.74
C LYS A 376 15.71 2.25 0.73
N THR A 377 15.13 2.96 -0.24
CA THR A 377 13.67 3.01 -0.47
C THR A 377 13.22 2.13 -1.63
N ALA A 378 14.14 1.41 -2.29
CA ALA A 378 13.80 0.60 -3.46
C ALA A 378 12.87 -0.57 -3.11
N ARG A 379 11.95 -0.87 -4.01
CA ARG A 379 11.08 -2.06 -3.96
C ARG A 379 11.93 -3.32 -4.05
N GLN A 380 11.41 -4.44 -3.56
CA GLN A 380 12.08 -5.73 -3.64
C GLN A 380 12.34 -6.14 -5.09
N TRP A 381 13.40 -6.94 -5.31
CA TRP A 381 13.76 -7.44 -6.64
C TRP A 381 12.65 -8.28 -7.26
N VAL A 382 12.32 -7.99 -8.50
CA VAL A 382 11.41 -8.77 -9.33
C VAL A 382 12.23 -9.42 -10.46
N GLY A 383 12.03 -10.72 -10.68
CA GLY A 383 12.62 -11.45 -11.81
C GLY A 383 11.70 -11.40 -13.03
N HIS A 384 12.21 -10.90 -14.15
CA HIS A 384 11.45 -10.84 -15.40
C HIS A 384 11.67 -12.12 -16.21
N LEU A 385 10.58 -12.77 -16.59
CA LEU A 385 10.63 -13.88 -17.54
C LEU A 385 10.89 -13.37 -18.97
N PRO A 386 11.46 -14.19 -19.88
CA PRO A 386 11.73 -13.76 -21.24
C PRO A 386 10.50 -13.17 -21.95
N GLY A 387 10.61 -11.90 -22.36
CA GLY A 387 9.55 -11.17 -23.04
C GLY A 387 8.35 -10.75 -22.17
N GLN A 388 8.45 -10.90 -20.86
CA GLN A 388 7.39 -10.57 -19.90
C GLN A 388 7.97 -9.69 -18.78
N TRP A 389 7.19 -8.72 -18.31
CA TRP A 389 7.48 -7.99 -17.08
C TRP A 389 7.08 -8.85 -15.87
N GLY A 390 7.98 -9.02 -14.89
CA GLY A 390 7.72 -9.81 -13.69
C GLY A 390 7.67 -11.32 -13.92
N GLY A 391 7.03 -12.02 -13.03
CA GLY A 391 6.79 -13.47 -13.05
C GLY A 391 7.65 -14.28 -12.07
N VAL A 392 8.59 -13.65 -11.33
CA VAL A 392 9.34 -14.29 -10.24
C VAL A 392 9.51 -13.26 -9.11
N GLU A 393 8.93 -13.56 -7.96
CA GLU A 393 8.94 -12.68 -6.80
C GLU A 393 10.23 -12.82 -5.97
N ALA A 394 10.48 -11.83 -5.10
CA ALA A 394 11.67 -11.78 -4.25
C ALA A 394 11.79 -13.00 -3.32
N GLU A 395 10.68 -13.52 -2.81
CA GLU A 395 10.64 -14.71 -1.97
C GLU A 395 11.09 -15.95 -2.74
N GLU A 396 10.66 -16.13 -3.98
CA GLU A 396 11.13 -17.22 -4.85
C GLU A 396 12.64 -17.08 -5.13
N LEU A 397 13.09 -15.86 -5.44
CA LEU A 397 14.51 -15.58 -5.66
C LEU A 397 15.36 -15.93 -4.43
N ARG A 398 14.88 -15.62 -3.22
CA ARG A 398 15.53 -16.00 -1.95
C ARG A 398 15.53 -17.52 -1.75
N ALA A 399 14.39 -18.15 -1.93
CA ALA A 399 14.25 -19.61 -1.77
C ALA A 399 15.18 -20.39 -2.72
N GLU A 400 15.42 -19.86 -3.92
CA GLU A 400 16.36 -20.43 -4.88
C GLU A 400 17.83 -20.09 -4.62
N GLY A 401 18.13 -19.23 -3.64
CA GLY A 401 19.48 -18.75 -3.36
C GLY A 401 20.02 -17.82 -4.48
N ALA A 402 19.13 -17.07 -5.14
CA ALA A 402 19.51 -16.05 -6.11
C ALA A 402 19.87 -14.70 -5.44
N LEU A 403 19.40 -14.48 -4.22
CA LEU A 403 19.71 -13.33 -3.37
C LEU A 403 20.53 -13.79 -2.16
N ASP A 404 21.45 -12.93 -1.69
CA ASP A 404 22.18 -13.12 -0.43
C ASP A 404 21.34 -12.70 0.80
N GLU A 405 21.91 -12.78 2.00
CA GLU A 405 21.23 -12.38 3.26
C GLU A 405 20.86 -10.89 3.30
N ALA A 406 21.64 -10.04 2.63
CA ALA A 406 21.39 -8.60 2.51
C ALA A 406 20.40 -8.27 1.37
N GLY A 407 19.96 -9.27 0.61
CA GLY A 407 19.04 -9.13 -0.51
C GLY A 407 19.70 -8.73 -1.85
N TRP A 408 21.02 -8.78 -1.96
CA TRP A 408 21.71 -8.51 -3.23
C TRP A 408 21.69 -9.73 -4.15
N PRO A 409 21.49 -9.54 -5.48
CA PRO A 409 21.55 -10.62 -6.46
C PRO A 409 22.94 -11.25 -6.56
N VAL A 410 23.07 -12.53 -6.21
CA VAL A 410 24.33 -13.30 -6.38
C VAL A 410 24.36 -14.09 -7.68
N ARG A 411 23.20 -14.35 -8.27
CA ARG A 411 23.05 -14.97 -9.60
C ARG A 411 21.69 -14.64 -10.18
N ILE A 412 21.54 -14.78 -11.48
CA ILE A 412 20.26 -14.68 -12.17
C ILE A 412 19.83 -16.11 -12.52
N PRO A 413 18.64 -16.59 -12.09
CA PRO A 413 18.09 -17.90 -12.47
C PRO A 413 17.99 -18.04 -13.99
N GLU A 414 18.23 -19.25 -14.56
CA GLU A 414 18.24 -19.47 -16.00
C GLU A 414 16.93 -19.08 -16.70
N ARG A 415 15.78 -19.19 -15.98
CA ARG A 415 14.47 -18.80 -16.51
C ARG A 415 14.22 -17.29 -16.49
N VAL A 416 15.06 -16.53 -15.81
CA VAL A 416 14.91 -15.08 -15.62
C VAL A 416 15.82 -14.33 -16.59
N GLU A 417 15.26 -13.38 -17.34
CA GLU A 417 16.02 -12.55 -18.27
C GLU A 417 16.84 -11.47 -17.54
N ARG A 418 16.26 -10.86 -16.51
CA ARG A 418 16.87 -9.84 -15.67
C ARG A 418 16.16 -9.74 -14.32
N LEU A 419 16.85 -9.19 -13.33
CA LEU A 419 16.29 -8.77 -12.05
C LEU A 419 16.15 -7.25 -12.07
N GLU A 420 15.05 -6.71 -11.53
CA GLU A 420 14.81 -5.28 -11.47
C GLU A 420 14.26 -4.87 -10.09
N ALA A 421 14.77 -3.77 -9.56
CA ALA A 421 14.25 -3.09 -8.38
C ALA A 421 13.77 -1.69 -8.79
N LEU A 422 12.63 -1.25 -8.28
CA LEU A 422 12.03 0.04 -8.62
C LEU A 422 12.25 1.04 -7.50
N LEU A 423 12.42 2.31 -7.85
CA LEU A 423 12.51 3.45 -6.95
C LEU A 423 11.95 4.71 -7.62
N LEU A 424 11.64 5.74 -6.82
CA LEU A 424 11.09 7.00 -7.31
C LEU A 424 9.84 6.79 -8.19
N THR A 425 8.92 5.93 -7.70
CA THR A 425 7.73 5.50 -8.43
C THR A 425 6.60 6.52 -8.23
N ASP A 426 5.98 6.97 -9.32
CA ASP A 426 4.77 7.82 -9.35
C ASP A 426 4.85 9.07 -8.45
N ILE A 427 6.05 9.61 -8.31
CA ILE A 427 6.29 10.79 -7.49
C ILE A 427 5.59 12.02 -8.09
N SER A 428 4.83 12.73 -7.25
CA SER A 428 4.14 13.96 -7.67
C SER A 428 5.10 14.96 -8.35
N PRO A 429 4.71 15.57 -9.48
CA PRO A 429 5.48 16.64 -10.13
C PRO A 429 5.79 17.84 -9.23
N ASP A 430 5.06 18.01 -8.11
CA ASP A 430 5.29 19.07 -7.12
C ASP A 430 6.49 18.80 -6.22
N ALA A 431 6.97 17.56 -6.15
CA ALA A 431 8.20 17.18 -5.45
C ALA A 431 9.47 17.63 -6.23
N LYS A 432 9.57 18.91 -6.53
CA LYS A 432 10.60 19.50 -7.38
C LYS A 432 12.03 19.34 -6.86
N TYR A 433 12.19 19.14 -5.55
CA TYR A 433 13.49 18.88 -4.90
C TYR A 433 14.14 17.57 -5.34
N LEU A 434 13.39 16.67 -6.01
CA LEU A 434 13.92 15.43 -6.58
C LEU A 434 14.36 15.57 -8.05
N ILE A 435 14.19 16.75 -8.66
CA ILE A 435 14.63 16.98 -10.04
C ILE A 435 16.14 17.15 -10.08
N GLY A 436 16.86 16.31 -10.81
CA GLY A 436 18.30 16.51 -10.96
C GLY A 436 19.05 15.33 -11.52
N THR A 437 20.38 15.43 -11.48
CA THR A 437 21.31 14.34 -11.78
C THR A 437 21.43 13.44 -10.54
N TYR A 438 21.39 12.14 -10.77
CA TYR A 438 21.65 11.12 -9.76
C TYR A 438 22.92 10.36 -10.11
N HIS A 439 23.80 10.21 -9.14
CA HIS A 439 24.99 9.37 -9.23
C HIS A 439 24.68 7.95 -8.80
N VAL A 440 25.20 7.00 -9.54
CA VAL A 440 25.02 5.56 -9.28
C VAL A 440 26.38 4.95 -9.02
N PHE A 441 26.54 4.26 -7.90
CA PHE A 441 27.76 3.55 -7.55
C PHE A 441 27.44 2.08 -7.29
N TRP A 442 28.32 1.17 -7.69
CA TRP A 442 28.17 -0.26 -7.39
C TRP A 442 29.53 -0.96 -7.35
N GLU A 443 29.55 -2.12 -6.75
CA GLU A 443 30.66 -3.02 -6.68
C GLU A 443 30.35 -4.31 -7.46
N GLY A 444 31.38 -5.05 -7.87
CA GLY A 444 31.20 -6.31 -8.56
C GLY A 444 31.09 -6.18 -10.08
N LYS A 445 30.94 -7.33 -10.76
CA LYS A 445 30.97 -7.44 -12.23
C LYS A 445 29.64 -7.96 -12.76
N GLY A 446 29.19 -7.36 -13.87
CA GLY A 446 27.96 -7.77 -14.52
C GLY A 446 27.47 -6.75 -15.52
N LYS A 447 26.17 -6.83 -15.82
CA LYS A 447 25.46 -5.88 -16.68
C LYS A 447 24.36 -5.22 -15.86
N LEU A 448 24.65 -4.01 -15.41
CA LEU A 448 23.70 -3.10 -14.78
C LEU A 448 23.14 -2.15 -15.85
N ASP A 449 21.87 -1.80 -15.73
CA ASP A 449 21.20 -0.77 -16.53
C ASP A 449 20.25 0.03 -15.63
N ILE A 450 19.96 1.28 -16.02
CA ILE A 450 18.98 2.14 -15.37
C ILE A 450 17.90 2.47 -16.40
N THR A 451 16.65 2.16 -16.05
CA THR A 451 15.52 2.14 -16.99
C THR A 451 14.36 3.06 -16.53
N GLY A 452 13.24 3.01 -17.21
CA GLY A 452 12.02 3.73 -16.83
C GLY A 452 12.15 5.24 -16.99
N ARG A 453 11.83 6.00 -15.94
CA ARG A 453 11.86 7.48 -15.95
C ARG A 453 13.27 8.09 -15.97
N ALA A 454 14.29 7.29 -15.79
CA ALA A 454 15.66 7.76 -15.93
C ALA A 454 15.94 8.19 -17.38
N SER A 455 16.53 9.34 -17.55
CA SER A 455 16.95 9.86 -18.86
C SER A 455 18.44 10.23 -18.82
N ARG A 456 19.07 10.42 -19.97
CA ARG A 456 20.49 10.77 -20.09
C ARG A 456 21.43 9.80 -19.35
N VAL A 457 21.05 8.52 -19.27
CA VAL A 457 21.80 7.47 -18.57
C VAL A 457 23.19 7.32 -19.15
N ARG A 458 24.21 7.32 -18.28
CA ARG A 458 25.62 7.05 -18.62
C ARG A 458 26.20 6.15 -17.54
N LEU A 459 26.58 4.94 -17.90
CA LEU A 459 27.16 3.95 -16.98
C LEU A 459 28.59 3.63 -17.42
N GLY A 460 29.53 3.62 -16.45
CA GLY A 460 30.92 3.22 -16.57
C GLY A 460 31.20 1.90 -15.84
N GLU A 461 32.41 1.74 -15.32
CA GLU A 461 32.80 0.60 -14.45
C GLU A 461 32.63 1.06 -12.97
N GLY A 462 31.65 0.52 -12.27
CA GLY A 462 31.42 0.79 -10.85
C GLY A 462 30.74 2.14 -10.53
N GLU A 463 30.57 2.99 -11.52
CA GLU A 463 29.93 4.29 -11.37
C GLU A 463 29.13 4.73 -12.61
N GLY A 464 28.16 5.60 -12.42
CA GLY A 464 27.33 6.14 -13.49
C GLY A 464 26.46 7.30 -13.04
N GLN A 465 25.65 7.80 -13.97
CA GLN A 465 24.69 8.86 -13.66
C GLN A 465 23.47 8.81 -14.57
N PHE A 466 22.36 9.37 -14.10
CA PHE A 466 21.17 9.61 -14.88
C PHE A 466 20.47 10.91 -14.44
N TRP A 467 19.61 11.43 -15.29
CA TRP A 467 18.71 12.54 -14.95
C TRP A 467 17.33 12.03 -14.60
N TYR A 468 16.71 12.57 -13.54
CA TYR A 468 15.34 12.25 -13.10
C TYR A 468 14.48 13.53 -13.03
N THR A 469 13.18 13.35 -13.33
CA THR A 469 12.12 14.34 -13.11
C THR A 469 10.89 13.60 -12.58
N PRO A 470 10.28 14.04 -11.45
CA PRO A 470 9.08 13.43 -10.90
C PRO A 470 7.92 13.34 -11.90
N GLY A 471 7.04 12.39 -11.71
CA GLY A 471 5.86 12.11 -12.52
C GLY A 471 5.56 10.61 -12.55
N GLU A 472 4.59 10.22 -13.33
CA GLU A 472 4.12 8.84 -13.49
C GLU A 472 5.21 7.89 -13.97
N GLY A 473 5.24 6.67 -13.42
CA GLY A 473 6.24 5.64 -13.68
C GLY A 473 7.43 5.68 -12.72
N ALA A 474 8.30 4.68 -12.80
CA ALA A 474 9.41 4.43 -11.88
C ALA A 474 10.78 4.55 -12.55
N VAL A 475 11.83 4.69 -11.74
CA VAL A 475 13.22 4.40 -12.14
C VAL A 475 13.49 2.94 -11.81
N GLY A 476 13.89 2.15 -12.82
CA GLY A 476 14.26 0.75 -12.66
C GLY A 476 15.78 0.57 -12.59
N VAL A 477 16.24 -0.16 -11.58
CA VAL A 477 17.64 -0.66 -11.46
C VAL A 477 17.65 -2.10 -11.92
N SER A 478 18.18 -2.36 -13.09
CA SER A 478 18.09 -3.65 -13.79
C SER A 478 19.42 -4.35 -13.88
N ILE A 479 19.50 -5.62 -13.47
CA ILE A 479 20.68 -6.48 -13.56
C ILE A 479 20.37 -7.63 -14.51
N ALA A 480 20.96 -7.61 -15.72
CA ALA A 480 20.79 -8.64 -16.73
C ALA A 480 21.89 -9.73 -16.71
N ALA A 481 22.99 -9.48 -16.02
CA ALA A 481 24.04 -10.46 -15.77
C ALA A 481 24.86 -10.05 -14.53
N THR A 482 25.29 -11.04 -13.75
CA THR A 482 26.19 -10.84 -12.62
C THR A 482 27.22 -11.97 -12.58
N ASP A 483 28.46 -11.68 -12.18
CA ASP A 483 29.49 -12.69 -11.98
C ASP A 483 29.28 -13.35 -10.59
N PRO A 484 29.04 -14.66 -10.50
CA PRO A 484 28.79 -15.31 -9.21
C PRO A 484 29.98 -15.28 -8.24
N GLU A 485 31.21 -15.07 -8.76
CA GLU A 485 32.42 -14.94 -7.93
C GLU A 485 32.66 -13.49 -7.46
N ASP A 486 32.07 -12.51 -8.16
CA ASP A 486 32.14 -11.08 -7.81
C ASP A 486 30.83 -10.38 -8.22
N PRO A 487 29.70 -10.72 -7.57
CA PRO A 487 28.36 -10.24 -8.00
C PRO A 487 28.18 -8.74 -7.79
N ILE A 488 27.30 -8.15 -8.63
CA ILE A 488 26.89 -6.75 -8.47
C ILE A 488 26.17 -6.59 -7.12
N ARG A 489 26.70 -5.67 -6.31
CA ARG A 489 26.21 -5.39 -4.95
C ARG A 489 26.50 -3.95 -4.54
N ASN A 490 26.03 -3.54 -3.38
CA ASN A 490 26.27 -2.21 -2.82
C ASN A 490 25.92 -1.09 -3.82
N ILE A 491 24.83 -1.26 -4.58
CA ILE A 491 24.33 -0.20 -5.45
C ILE A 491 23.84 0.94 -4.56
N ARG A 492 24.23 2.16 -4.90
CA ARG A 492 23.85 3.40 -4.20
C ARG A 492 23.45 4.43 -5.23
N ILE A 493 22.36 5.13 -4.98
CA ILE A 493 21.80 6.13 -5.89
C ILE A 493 21.59 7.41 -5.11
N VAL A 494 22.34 8.45 -5.45
CA VAL A 494 22.44 9.69 -4.67
C VAL A 494 22.24 10.88 -5.59
N HIS A 495 21.42 11.85 -5.15
CA HIS A 495 21.24 13.12 -5.86
C HIS A 495 22.55 13.93 -5.86
N GLU A 496 22.88 14.59 -6.97
CA GLU A 496 24.14 15.33 -7.14
C GLU A 496 24.39 16.35 -6.03
N ASP A 497 23.38 17.12 -5.64
CA ASP A 497 23.49 18.16 -4.60
C ASP A 497 23.78 17.59 -3.18
N GLN A 498 23.58 16.29 -2.98
CA GLN A 498 23.76 15.60 -1.70
C GLN A 498 25.03 14.72 -1.68
N LEU A 499 25.81 14.76 -2.74
CA LEU A 499 26.92 13.83 -2.92
C LEU A 499 28.00 14.03 -1.83
N ALA A 500 28.36 15.28 -1.52
CA ALA A 500 29.35 15.58 -0.49
C ALA A 500 28.92 15.06 0.90
N LEU A 501 27.65 15.24 1.27
CA LEU A 501 27.08 14.69 2.50
C LEU A 501 27.15 13.15 2.52
N PHE A 502 26.80 12.52 1.41
CA PHE A 502 26.86 11.08 1.29
C PHE A 502 28.29 10.54 1.40
N GLU A 503 29.26 11.19 0.75
CA GLU A 503 30.68 10.84 0.82
C GLU A 503 31.22 11.03 2.25
N ALA A 504 30.81 12.08 2.94
CA ALA A 504 31.10 12.30 4.35
C ALA A 504 30.55 11.18 5.25
N GLY A 505 29.47 10.51 4.85
CA GLY A 505 28.86 9.40 5.58
C GLY A 505 27.56 9.77 6.27
N ALA A 506 26.97 10.90 5.91
CA ALA A 506 25.63 11.26 6.30
C ALA A 506 24.62 10.24 5.71
N LEU A 507 23.51 10.07 6.42
CA LEU A 507 22.44 9.14 6.00
C LEU A 507 21.20 9.87 5.55
N PHE A 508 20.88 10.99 6.19
CA PHE A 508 19.58 11.64 6.09
C PHE A 508 19.60 12.84 5.16
N ASN A 509 18.51 13.02 4.43
CA ASN A 509 18.28 14.19 3.60
C ASN A 509 18.09 15.45 4.48
N PRO A 510 18.91 16.48 4.35
CA PRO A 510 18.80 17.67 5.18
C PRO A 510 17.48 18.41 5.02
N LEU A 511 16.84 18.37 3.84
CA LEU A 511 15.52 18.97 3.64
C LEU A 511 14.43 18.28 4.46
N TRP A 512 14.55 16.96 4.65
CA TRP A 512 13.63 16.23 5.51
C TRP A 512 13.95 16.45 6.99
N ILE A 513 15.23 16.46 7.40
CA ILE A 513 15.65 16.76 8.76
C ILE A 513 15.09 18.11 9.22
N GLU A 514 15.11 19.14 8.36
CA GLU A 514 14.56 20.47 8.69
C GLU A 514 13.06 20.43 9.02
N ARG A 515 12.30 19.48 8.45
CA ARG A 515 10.87 19.33 8.75
C ARG A 515 10.60 18.68 10.11
N ILE A 516 11.48 17.80 10.59
CA ILE A 516 11.23 16.99 11.80
C ILE A 516 12.09 17.38 13.00
N ARG A 517 13.04 18.30 12.86
CA ARG A 517 14.04 18.65 13.89
C ARG A 517 13.45 19.25 15.18
N ASP A 518 12.27 19.85 15.09
CA ASP A 518 11.63 20.52 16.22
C ASP A 518 10.60 19.65 16.96
N LEU A 519 10.50 18.36 16.62
CA LEU A 519 9.53 17.45 17.21
C LEU A 519 10.04 16.88 18.55
N ARG A 520 9.12 16.65 19.50
CA ARG A 520 9.45 16.04 20.80
C ARG A 520 9.80 14.58 20.68
N SER A 521 9.02 13.84 19.91
CA SER A 521 9.21 12.41 19.74
C SER A 521 8.93 11.97 18.31
N LEU A 522 9.64 10.95 17.86
CA LEU A 522 9.46 10.29 16.57
C LEU A 522 8.97 8.86 16.82
N ARG A 523 7.76 8.54 16.38
CA ARG A 523 7.23 7.18 16.45
C ARG A 523 7.63 6.38 15.22
N PHE A 524 8.33 5.28 15.44
CA PHE A 524 8.93 4.44 14.40
C PHE A 524 8.06 3.25 13.97
N MET A 525 6.77 3.27 14.20
CA MET A 525 5.86 2.15 13.94
C MET A 525 6.01 1.61 12.50
N ASP A 526 5.88 2.48 11.49
CA ASP A 526 6.03 2.11 10.09
C ASP A 526 7.50 1.84 9.70
N TRP A 527 8.43 2.60 10.28
CA TRP A 527 9.86 2.36 10.05
C TRP A 527 10.34 1.02 10.58
N MET A 528 9.72 0.48 11.61
CA MET A 528 9.97 -0.86 12.14
C MET A 528 9.18 -1.95 11.39
N HIS A 529 8.38 -1.56 10.38
CA HIS A 529 7.50 -2.49 9.69
C HIS A 529 6.68 -3.34 10.67
N THR A 530 6.05 -2.67 11.64
CA THR A 530 5.46 -3.33 12.82
C THR A 530 4.23 -4.15 12.48
N ASN A 531 3.37 -3.64 11.56
CA ASN A 531 2.17 -4.35 11.12
C ASN A 531 2.56 -5.56 10.28
N GLY A 532 2.20 -6.76 10.75
CA GLY A 532 2.55 -8.01 10.08
C GLY A 532 4.05 -8.31 10.04
N SER A 533 4.85 -7.78 10.98
CA SER A 533 6.31 -7.93 10.99
C SER A 533 6.76 -9.40 10.96
N PRO A 534 7.66 -9.79 10.05
CA PRO A 534 8.20 -11.14 9.99
C PRO A 534 9.33 -11.40 11.03
N VAL A 535 9.73 -10.39 11.79
CA VAL A 535 10.88 -10.45 12.71
C VAL A 535 10.52 -11.23 13.97
N GLN A 536 11.29 -12.30 14.26
CA GLN A 536 11.13 -13.16 15.43
C GLN A 536 12.37 -13.16 16.31
N SER A 537 13.54 -13.27 15.72
CA SER A 537 14.82 -13.35 16.41
C SER A 537 15.74 -12.18 16.08
N TRP A 538 16.81 -12.02 16.86
CA TRP A 538 17.80 -10.98 16.60
C TRP A 538 18.47 -11.08 15.23
N ASP A 539 18.56 -12.27 14.65
CA ASP A 539 19.17 -12.49 13.34
C ASP A 539 18.25 -12.03 12.19
N ASP A 540 16.94 -11.96 12.42
CA ASP A 540 15.95 -11.51 11.43
C ASP A 540 15.88 -9.99 11.28
N ARG A 541 16.50 -9.23 12.24
CA ARG A 541 16.42 -7.76 12.23
C ARG A 541 16.95 -7.15 10.94
N PRO A 542 16.44 -5.99 10.50
CA PRO A 542 17.03 -5.22 9.41
C PRO A 542 18.45 -4.77 9.75
N ARG A 543 19.32 -4.71 8.74
CA ARG A 543 20.74 -4.39 8.88
C ARG A 543 21.15 -3.24 7.95
N MET A 544 22.19 -2.49 8.33
CA MET A 544 22.79 -1.43 7.50
C MET A 544 23.22 -1.93 6.10
N SER A 545 23.60 -3.22 5.99
CA SER A 545 24.02 -3.87 4.74
C SER A 545 22.87 -4.22 3.79
N ASP A 546 21.60 -4.25 4.29
CA ASP A 546 20.45 -4.60 3.47
C ASP A 546 20.32 -3.63 2.28
N PHE A 547 20.00 -4.17 1.12
CA PHE A 547 19.95 -3.37 -0.10
C PHE A 547 18.84 -2.31 -0.03
N SER A 548 17.74 -2.63 0.62
CA SER A 548 16.57 -1.78 0.84
C SER A 548 16.00 -2.04 2.24
N TRP A 549 15.29 -1.05 2.79
CA TRP A 549 14.66 -1.13 4.10
C TRP A 549 13.12 -1.19 4.02
N THR A 550 12.58 -1.53 2.85
CA THR A 550 11.14 -1.57 2.58
C THR A 550 10.43 -2.85 3.07
N SER A 551 11.14 -3.94 3.37
CA SER A 551 10.52 -5.24 3.65
C SER A 551 10.58 -5.68 5.13
N ARG A 552 11.58 -5.26 5.88
CA ARG A 552 11.77 -5.60 7.31
C ARG A 552 11.89 -4.38 8.20
N GLY A 553 11.81 -3.20 7.58
CA GLY A 553 11.97 -1.93 8.24
C GLY A 553 13.40 -1.40 8.27
N VAL A 554 13.57 -0.28 8.93
CA VAL A 554 14.83 0.46 9.10
C VAL A 554 15.64 -0.12 10.26
N PRO A 555 16.98 -0.27 10.13
CA PRO A 555 17.82 -0.75 11.23
C PRO A 555 17.72 0.15 12.48
N ALA A 556 17.74 -0.46 13.66
CA ALA A 556 17.72 0.26 14.93
C ALA A 556 18.84 1.31 15.07
N GLU A 557 20.02 1.00 14.53
CA GLU A 557 21.17 1.90 14.49
C GLU A 557 20.89 3.19 13.69
N VAL A 558 20.05 3.12 12.65
CA VAL A 558 19.63 4.30 11.85
C VAL A 558 18.62 5.12 12.63
N MET A 559 17.62 4.49 13.23
CA MET A 559 16.60 5.16 14.05
C MET A 559 17.25 5.90 15.24
N LEU A 560 18.21 5.28 15.91
CA LEU A 560 18.96 5.91 17.00
C LEU A 560 19.81 7.10 16.52
N ARG A 561 20.48 6.97 15.38
CA ARG A 561 21.22 8.09 14.77
C ARG A 561 20.31 9.25 14.40
N LEU A 562 19.08 8.96 13.94
CA LEU A 562 18.08 9.98 13.66
C LEU A 562 17.65 10.69 14.95
N ALA A 563 17.21 9.94 15.96
CA ALA A 563 16.76 10.48 17.24
C ALA A 563 17.81 11.39 17.87
N ASN A 564 19.07 10.92 17.92
CA ASN A 564 20.19 11.70 18.45
C ASN A 564 20.49 12.95 17.60
N ARG A 565 20.37 12.85 16.25
CA ARG A 565 20.66 13.95 15.31
C ARG A 565 19.67 15.11 15.43
N VAL A 566 18.38 14.77 15.60
CA VAL A 566 17.32 15.78 15.70
C VAL A 566 16.98 16.15 17.14
N GLY A 567 17.54 15.47 18.14
CA GLY A 567 17.25 15.69 19.55
C GLY A 567 15.80 15.36 19.91
N ALA A 568 15.27 14.23 19.44
CA ALA A 568 13.88 13.80 19.69
C ALA A 568 13.84 12.42 20.37
N ASP A 569 12.89 12.22 21.28
CA ASP A 569 12.68 10.94 21.95
C ASP A 569 12.21 9.87 20.95
N PRO A 570 12.89 8.72 20.78
CA PRO A 570 12.42 7.65 19.92
C PRO A 570 11.28 6.85 20.57
N TRP A 571 10.22 6.55 19.80
CA TRP A 571 9.14 5.66 20.19
C TRP A 571 9.20 4.39 19.34
N PHE A 572 9.61 3.29 19.94
CA PHE A 572 9.80 1.99 19.29
C PHE A 572 8.59 1.09 19.47
N ASN A 573 8.20 0.39 18.39
CA ASN A 573 7.15 -0.60 18.37
C ASN A 573 7.74 -2.00 18.19
N ILE A 574 7.86 -2.77 19.28
CA ILE A 574 8.52 -4.08 19.28
C ILE A 574 7.69 -5.09 18.47
N PRO A 575 8.26 -5.79 17.47
CA PRO A 575 7.53 -6.74 16.64
C PRO A 575 6.79 -7.80 17.45
N HIS A 576 5.57 -8.15 17.04
CA HIS A 576 4.68 -9.04 17.81
C HIS A 576 5.26 -10.45 18.04
N MET A 577 6.05 -10.97 17.10
CA MET A 577 6.69 -12.29 17.22
C MET A 577 8.07 -12.25 17.89
N ALA A 578 8.60 -11.06 18.22
CA ALA A 578 9.94 -10.92 18.78
C ALA A 578 10.11 -11.76 20.06
N ASP A 579 11.16 -12.58 20.11
CA ASP A 579 11.54 -13.36 21.28
C ASP A 579 12.23 -12.49 22.35
N ASP A 580 12.42 -13.05 23.53
CA ASP A 580 13.03 -12.32 24.67
C ASP A 580 14.50 -11.93 24.41
N ASP A 581 15.23 -12.67 23.57
CA ASP A 581 16.60 -12.35 23.19
C ASP A 581 16.64 -11.13 22.28
N TYR A 582 15.74 -11.08 21.30
CA TYR A 582 15.56 -9.89 20.46
C TYR A 582 15.25 -8.65 21.30
N VAL A 583 14.23 -8.74 22.16
CA VAL A 583 13.81 -7.62 23.02
C VAL A 583 14.96 -7.11 23.89
N ARG A 584 15.69 -8.03 24.52
CA ARG A 584 16.83 -7.70 25.38
C ARG A 584 17.95 -7.00 24.59
N ARG A 585 18.37 -7.55 23.47
CA ARG A 585 19.45 -6.98 22.66
C ARG A 585 19.07 -5.65 22.04
N PHE A 586 17.81 -5.48 21.67
CA PHE A 586 17.31 -4.20 21.18
C PHE A 586 17.39 -3.14 22.30
N ALA A 587 16.93 -3.46 23.51
CA ALA A 587 17.00 -2.58 24.66
C ALA A 587 18.47 -2.23 25.04
N GLU A 588 19.37 -3.22 25.00
CA GLU A 588 20.81 -3.02 25.24
C GLU A 588 21.43 -2.06 24.20
N LEU A 589 21.08 -2.22 22.91
CA LEU A 589 21.54 -1.35 21.85
C LEU A 589 21.03 0.09 22.05
N VAL A 590 19.74 0.25 22.35
CA VAL A 590 19.13 1.56 22.60
C VAL A 590 19.80 2.24 23.80
N LYS A 591 19.92 1.54 24.93
CA LYS A 591 20.58 2.06 26.12
C LYS A 591 22.02 2.54 25.85
N ALA A 592 22.74 1.78 25.01
CA ALA A 592 24.15 2.06 24.72
C ALA A 592 24.36 3.23 23.74
N ARG A 593 23.37 3.51 22.89
CA ARG A 593 23.56 4.44 21.75
C ARG A 593 22.66 5.68 21.79
N LEU A 594 21.55 5.64 22.51
CA LEU A 594 20.67 6.78 22.65
C LEU A 594 21.33 7.87 23.51
N ASP A 595 21.28 9.12 23.07
CA ASP A 595 21.73 10.28 23.85
C ASP A 595 21.16 10.19 25.29
N PRO A 596 21.97 10.35 26.33
CA PRO A 596 21.53 10.21 27.72
C PRO A 596 20.47 11.23 28.15
N ASP A 597 20.33 12.35 27.42
CA ASP A 597 19.30 13.37 27.66
C ASP A 597 17.93 12.96 27.07
N LEU A 598 17.89 11.95 26.19
CA LEU A 598 16.67 11.45 25.55
C LEU A 598 16.08 10.23 26.28
N LYS A 599 14.78 10.03 26.13
CA LYS A 599 14.04 8.86 26.65
C LYS A 599 13.57 7.94 25.52
N ALA A 600 13.61 6.65 25.76
CA ALA A 600 13.01 5.66 24.88
C ALA A 600 11.55 5.41 25.29
N TYR A 601 10.61 5.67 24.40
CA TYR A 601 9.25 5.20 24.50
C TYR A 601 9.19 3.79 23.88
N VAL A 602 8.57 2.85 24.59
CA VAL A 602 8.52 1.46 24.17
C VAL A 602 7.09 0.96 24.19
N GLU A 603 6.63 0.43 23.09
CA GLU A 603 5.33 -0.16 22.90
C GLU A 603 5.49 -1.57 22.32
N TYR A 604 4.70 -2.54 22.76
CA TYR A 604 4.68 -3.86 22.15
C TYR A 604 3.69 -3.92 21.01
N SER A 605 4.20 -4.10 19.78
CA SER A 605 3.45 -4.18 18.54
C SER A 605 2.70 -2.88 18.20
N ASN A 606 1.64 -2.98 17.45
CA ASN A 606 0.72 -1.89 17.07
C ASN A 606 -0.68 -2.47 16.94
N GLU A 607 -1.70 -1.79 17.47
CA GLU A 607 -3.12 -2.10 17.30
C GLU A 607 -3.47 -3.60 17.37
N VAL A 608 -3.03 -4.29 18.41
CA VAL A 608 -3.26 -5.74 18.58
C VAL A 608 -4.77 -6.08 18.71
N TRP A 609 -5.62 -5.09 18.96
CA TRP A 609 -7.08 -5.25 18.90
C TRP A 609 -7.66 -5.33 17.48
N ASN A 610 -6.92 -4.86 16.46
CA ASN A 610 -7.40 -4.74 15.09
C ASN A 610 -7.13 -6.01 14.29
N HIS A 611 -8.17 -6.83 14.07
CA HIS A 611 -8.07 -8.09 13.35
C HIS A 611 -7.78 -7.98 11.83
N ILE A 612 -7.72 -6.75 11.29
CA ILE A 612 -7.17 -6.52 9.95
C ILE A 612 -5.68 -6.93 9.93
N PHE A 613 -4.96 -6.69 11.03
CA PHE A 613 -3.54 -6.99 11.14
C PHE A 613 -3.25 -8.42 11.63
N GLU A 614 -2.12 -8.97 11.23
CA GLU A 614 -1.68 -10.31 11.61
C GLU A 614 -1.39 -10.44 13.11
N GLN A 615 -0.88 -9.38 13.75
CA GLN A 615 -0.56 -9.38 15.17
C GLN A 615 -1.77 -9.65 16.06
N ALA A 616 -2.97 -9.23 15.67
CA ALA A 616 -4.21 -9.53 16.41
C ALA A 616 -4.54 -11.03 16.35
N ARG A 617 -4.51 -11.61 15.16
CA ARG A 617 -4.74 -13.05 14.95
C ARG A 617 -3.67 -13.90 15.63
N TRP A 618 -2.41 -13.43 15.59
CA TRP A 618 -1.32 -14.09 16.27
C TRP A 618 -1.52 -14.07 17.80
N ALA A 619 -1.90 -12.94 18.39
CA ALA A 619 -2.20 -12.81 19.81
C ALA A 619 -3.37 -13.71 20.23
N GLU A 620 -4.42 -13.81 19.41
CA GLU A 620 -5.52 -14.74 19.64
C GLU A 620 -5.05 -16.20 19.65
N ALA A 621 -4.24 -16.61 18.69
CA ALA A 621 -3.68 -17.95 18.65
C ALA A 621 -2.80 -18.27 19.87
N GLN A 622 -2.00 -17.31 20.36
CA GLN A 622 -1.20 -17.48 21.58
C GLN A 622 -2.08 -17.59 22.82
N ALA A 623 -3.11 -16.75 22.93
CA ALA A 623 -4.09 -16.82 24.04
C ALA A 623 -4.79 -18.16 24.07
N ASP A 624 -5.28 -18.65 22.93
CA ASP A 624 -5.95 -19.94 22.79
C ASP A 624 -5.02 -21.12 23.17
N ALA A 625 -3.76 -21.04 22.78
CA ALA A 625 -2.75 -22.04 23.14
C ALA A 625 -2.45 -22.06 24.64
N LEU A 626 -2.43 -20.90 25.31
CA LEU A 626 -2.11 -20.79 26.72
C LEU A 626 -3.29 -21.10 27.64
N TRP A 627 -4.48 -20.63 27.30
CA TRP A 627 -5.64 -20.60 28.19
C TRP A 627 -6.88 -21.30 27.64
N GLY A 628 -6.86 -21.72 26.37
CA GLY A 628 -8.06 -22.10 25.63
C GLY A 628 -8.91 -20.87 25.29
N ARG A 629 -9.98 -21.05 24.55
CA ARG A 629 -10.88 -19.95 24.19
C ARG A 629 -11.39 -19.23 25.44
N SER A 630 -11.15 -17.95 25.52
CA SER A 630 -11.51 -17.09 26.65
C SER A 630 -12.01 -15.75 26.16
N GLU A 631 -12.86 -15.09 26.96
CA GLU A 631 -13.35 -13.77 26.67
C GLU A 631 -12.19 -12.78 26.59
N ALA A 632 -12.13 -12.00 25.49
CA ALA A 632 -11.04 -11.07 25.21
C ALA A 632 -9.62 -11.66 25.39
N GLY A 633 -9.46 -12.97 25.09
CA GLY A 633 -8.19 -13.69 25.31
C GLY A 633 -7.01 -13.02 24.63
N TRP A 634 -7.17 -12.55 23.40
CA TRP A 634 -6.12 -11.87 22.64
C TRP A 634 -5.65 -10.57 23.33
N MET A 635 -6.57 -9.80 23.92
CA MET A 635 -6.22 -8.57 24.64
C MET A 635 -5.57 -8.88 25.98
N GLN A 636 -5.97 -9.94 26.67
CA GLN A 636 -5.30 -10.38 27.90
C GLN A 636 -3.89 -10.91 27.59
N TYR A 637 -3.70 -11.57 26.43
CA TYR A 637 -2.36 -11.95 25.95
C TYR A 637 -1.54 -10.72 25.58
N TYR A 638 -2.14 -9.72 24.93
CA TYR A 638 -1.48 -8.44 24.65
C TYR A 638 -0.99 -7.79 25.94
N GLY A 639 -1.82 -7.70 26.98
CA GLY A 639 -1.42 -7.21 28.28
C GLY A 639 -0.27 -8.03 28.93
N LEU A 640 -0.33 -9.37 28.84
CA LEU A 640 0.73 -10.25 29.33
C LEU A 640 2.06 -9.99 28.61
N ARG A 641 2.04 -10.01 27.27
CA ARG A 641 3.28 -9.89 26.48
C ARG A 641 3.87 -8.49 26.57
N SER A 642 3.04 -7.45 26.54
CA SER A 642 3.47 -6.08 26.79
C SER A 642 4.19 -5.96 28.14
N ALA A 643 3.58 -6.47 29.21
CA ALA A 643 4.19 -6.46 30.53
C ALA A 643 5.54 -7.20 30.60
N GLN A 644 5.66 -8.35 29.91
CA GLN A 644 6.93 -9.08 29.82
C GLN A 644 8.01 -8.29 29.06
N VAL A 645 7.65 -7.65 27.94
CA VAL A 645 8.55 -6.79 27.17
C VAL A 645 9.04 -5.63 28.05
N MET A 646 8.13 -4.95 28.76
CA MET A 646 8.48 -3.83 29.63
C MET A 646 9.37 -4.26 30.79
N GLN A 647 9.15 -5.46 31.33
CA GLN A 647 10.05 -5.99 32.38
C GLN A 647 11.46 -6.22 31.83
N ILE A 648 11.62 -6.76 30.61
CA ILE A 648 12.95 -6.95 30.00
C ILE A 648 13.66 -5.61 29.82
N TRP A 649 12.97 -4.58 29.32
CA TRP A 649 13.52 -3.25 29.15
C TRP A 649 13.92 -2.63 30.49
N THR A 650 13.06 -2.78 31.53
CA THR A 650 13.35 -2.31 32.88
C THR A 650 14.60 -2.99 33.44
N ASP A 651 14.73 -4.32 33.28
CA ASP A 651 15.90 -5.08 33.72
C ASP A 651 17.20 -4.62 33.04
N VAL A 652 17.13 -4.31 31.72
CA VAL A 652 18.30 -3.82 30.97
C VAL A 652 18.69 -2.41 31.42
N TYR A 653 17.72 -1.52 31.62
CA TYR A 653 18.00 -0.12 32.02
C TYR A 653 18.41 -0.04 33.50
N GLY A 654 17.89 -0.93 34.36
CA GLY A 654 18.20 -0.94 35.78
C GLY A 654 17.76 0.36 36.46
N GLU A 655 18.67 1.05 37.18
CA GLU A 655 18.37 2.31 37.87
C GLU A 655 17.99 3.47 36.92
N GLU A 656 18.39 3.40 35.65
CA GLU A 656 18.06 4.42 34.65
C GLU A 656 16.61 4.29 34.10
N ALA A 657 15.92 3.18 34.38
CA ALA A 657 14.59 2.92 33.84
C ALA A 657 13.58 4.02 34.19
N GLU A 658 13.61 4.51 35.44
CA GLU A 658 12.69 5.56 35.91
C GLU A 658 12.91 6.93 35.24
N THR A 659 14.05 7.16 34.62
CA THR A 659 14.42 8.46 34.06
C THR A 659 14.54 8.44 32.55
N ARG A 660 14.79 7.27 31.95
CA ARG A 660 15.10 7.13 30.51
C ARG A 660 14.17 6.20 29.74
N LEU A 661 13.17 5.58 30.39
CA LEU A 661 12.14 4.77 29.75
C LEU A 661 10.76 5.39 29.95
N VAL A 662 9.90 5.19 28.95
CA VAL A 662 8.45 5.33 29.06
C VAL A 662 7.83 4.04 28.48
N ARG A 663 7.22 3.26 29.36
CA ARG A 663 6.62 1.95 29.03
C ARG A 663 5.17 2.15 28.65
N VAL A 664 4.87 2.02 27.36
CA VAL A 664 3.58 2.38 26.75
C VAL A 664 2.74 1.14 26.52
N VAL A 665 1.46 1.22 26.87
CA VAL A 665 0.42 0.29 26.46
C VAL A 665 -0.72 1.04 25.80
N SER A 666 -1.30 0.48 24.74
CA SER A 666 -2.34 1.15 23.94
C SER A 666 -3.63 0.34 23.89
N THR A 667 -4.73 1.00 23.50
CA THR A 667 -6.06 0.38 23.35
C THR A 667 -6.84 0.97 22.19
N HIS A 668 -7.93 0.28 21.79
CA HIS A 668 -8.90 0.81 20.82
C HIS A 668 -9.74 1.92 21.43
N THR A 669 -9.55 3.13 20.97
CA THR A 669 -10.21 4.34 21.50
C THR A 669 -11.72 4.31 21.40
N GLY A 670 -12.27 3.79 20.30
CA GLY A 670 -13.72 3.68 20.08
C GLY A 670 -14.38 2.47 20.76
N TRP A 671 -13.65 1.73 21.64
CA TRP A 671 -14.20 0.56 22.34
C TRP A 671 -13.98 0.67 23.86
N PRO A 672 -14.76 1.52 24.54
CA PRO A 672 -14.71 1.66 26.00
C PRO A 672 -14.90 0.32 26.74
N GLY A 673 -14.04 0.07 27.73
CA GLY A 673 -14.01 -1.19 28.51
C GLY A 673 -13.02 -2.23 27.99
N LEU A 674 -12.49 -2.10 26.77
CA LEU A 674 -11.51 -3.03 26.24
C LEU A 674 -10.17 -2.93 27.00
N GLU A 675 -9.84 -1.74 27.49
CA GLU A 675 -8.63 -1.47 28.28
C GLU A 675 -8.55 -2.31 29.57
N GLU A 676 -9.68 -2.66 30.18
CA GLU A 676 -9.69 -3.54 31.36
C GLU A 676 -9.07 -4.90 31.06
N SER A 677 -9.29 -5.42 29.84
CA SER A 677 -8.72 -6.69 29.38
C SER A 677 -7.20 -6.64 29.15
N VAL A 678 -6.62 -5.46 29.12
CA VAL A 678 -5.17 -5.22 28.96
C VAL A 678 -4.55 -4.86 30.31
N LEU A 679 -5.11 -3.86 30.99
CA LEU A 679 -4.57 -3.29 32.22
C LEU A 679 -4.70 -4.23 33.42
N MET A 680 -5.88 -4.81 33.61
CA MET A 680 -6.15 -5.76 34.66
C MET A 680 -5.88 -7.20 34.24
N ALA A 681 -6.24 -7.58 33.01
CA ALA A 681 -6.01 -8.87 32.37
C ALA A 681 -5.95 -10.05 33.34
N PRO A 682 -7.08 -10.56 33.86
CA PRO A 682 -7.08 -11.57 34.95
C PRO A 682 -6.26 -12.83 34.65
N LEU A 683 -6.19 -13.28 33.38
CA LEU A 683 -5.39 -14.43 32.97
C LEU A 683 -3.90 -14.09 32.97
N ALA A 684 -3.53 -12.89 32.54
CA ALA A 684 -2.15 -12.40 32.64
C ALA A 684 -1.72 -12.21 34.09
N TYR A 685 -2.60 -11.69 34.97
CA TYR A 685 -2.38 -11.55 36.39
C TYR A 685 -1.97 -12.89 37.04
N LEU A 686 -2.64 -13.99 36.70
CA LEU A 686 -2.32 -15.29 37.23
C LEU A 686 -0.89 -15.76 36.86
N GLN A 687 -0.33 -15.29 35.78
CA GLN A 687 1.03 -15.62 35.37
C GLN A 687 2.06 -14.63 35.93
N LEU A 688 1.75 -13.34 35.92
CA LEU A 688 2.65 -12.30 36.40
C LEU A 688 2.70 -12.15 37.92
N GLY A 689 1.62 -12.57 38.62
CA GLY A 689 1.44 -12.38 40.07
C GLY A 689 1.04 -10.94 40.45
N ARG A 690 0.84 -10.08 39.49
CA ARG A 690 0.39 -8.68 39.61
C ARG A 690 -0.35 -8.25 38.32
N PRO A 691 -1.21 -7.23 38.36
CA PRO A 691 -1.87 -6.75 37.15
C PRO A 691 -0.84 -6.11 36.19
N PRO A 692 -0.99 -6.27 34.86
CA PRO A 692 -0.07 -5.71 33.88
C PRO A 692 0.13 -4.20 34.02
N GLN A 693 -0.89 -3.43 34.41
CA GLN A 693 -0.81 -1.97 34.56
C GLN A 693 0.32 -1.50 35.48
N GLU A 694 0.74 -2.30 36.44
CA GLU A 694 1.87 -1.95 37.33
C GLU A 694 3.24 -1.94 36.63
N LEU A 695 3.29 -2.37 35.37
CA LEU A 695 4.50 -2.43 34.55
C LEU A 695 4.53 -1.37 33.44
N PHE A 696 3.55 -0.49 33.41
CA PHE A 696 3.46 0.59 32.42
C PHE A 696 3.60 1.96 33.09
N ASP A 697 4.02 2.95 32.29
CA ASP A 697 4.10 4.37 32.69
C ASP A 697 2.99 5.16 31.99
N ALA A 698 2.63 4.75 30.79
CA ALA A 698 1.68 5.47 29.95
C ALA A 698 0.64 4.56 29.29
N TYR A 699 -0.55 5.11 29.17
CA TYR A 699 -1.71 4.56 28.50
C TYR A 699 -2.00 5.38 27.25
N ALA A 700 -1.95 4.76 26.07
CA ALA A 700 -2.05 5.46 24.80
C ALA A 700 -3.36 5.17 24.07
N VAL A 701 -3.95 6.22 23.47
CA VAL A 701 -5.18 6.18 22.69
C VAL A 701 -4.97 6.80 21.31
N ALA A 702 -5.89 6.55 20.36
CA ALA A 702 -5.92 7.24 19.07
C ALA A 702 -6.84 8.47 19.14
N GLY A 703 -6.54 9.47 18.33
CA GLY A 703 -7.33 10.71 18.22
C GLY A 703 -7.80 10.98 16.80
N TYR A 704 -8.33 9.95 16.11
CA TYR A 704 -8.87 10.08 14.77
C TYR A 704 -10.31 10.59 14.79
N PHE A 705 -10.67 11.44 13.81
CA PHE A 705 -12.01 11.95 13.57
C PHE A 705 -12.36 11.95 12.08
N GLY A 706 -13.64 11.85 11.75
CA GLY A 706 -14.15 12.07 10.40
C GLY A 706 -14.30 10.83 9.53
N TYR A 707 -14.13 9.62 10.09
CA TYR A 707 -14.33 8.36 9.37
C TYR A 707 -15.71 8.27 8.72
N GLU A 708 -16.77 8.75 9.42
CA GLU A 708 -18.16 8.73 8.97
C GLU A 708 -18.41 9.50 7.68
N MET A 709 -17.58 10.53 7.38
CA MET A 709 -17.75 11.37 6.18
C MET A 709 -17.62 10.57 4.88
N GLY A 710 -16.80 9.52 4.88
CA GLY A 710 -16.63 8.67 3.71
C GLY A 710 -17.65 7.55 3.58
N GLY A 711 -18.49 7.34 4.60
CA GLY A 711 -19.45 6.24 4.67
C GLY A 711 -20.73 6.47 3.89
N GLU A 712 -21.53 5.42 3.76
CA GLU A 712 -22.81 5.45 3.04
C GLU A 712 -23.87 6.34 3.72
N GLU A 713 -23.83 6.46 5.04
CA GLU A 713 -24.80 7.25 5.80
C GLU A 713 -24.73 8.75 5.44
N MET A 714 -23.50 9.26 5.28
CA MET A 714 -23.28 10.67 4.92
C MET A 714 -23.30 10.92 3.41
N ALA A 715 -23.31 9.87 2.58
CA ALA A 715 -23.21 9.97 1.13
C ALA A 715 -24.24 10.95 0.51
N PRO A 716 -25.56 10.86 0.81
CA PRO A 716 -26.53 11.76 0.17
C PRO A 716 -26.29 13.24 0.51
N GLN A 717 -25.76 13.52 1.70
CA GLN A 717 -25.49 14.87 2.17
C GLN A 717 -24.21 15.44 1.57
N ILE A 718 -23.15 14.62 1.50
CA ILE A 718 -21.90 14.99 0.86
C ILE A 718 -22.12 15.28 -0.62
N ASP A 719 -22.82 14.39 -1.33
CA ASP A 719 -23.11 14.54 -2.77
C ASP A 719 -23.92 15.81 -3.06
N ASP A 720 -24.89 16.14 -2.20
CA ASP A 720 -25.64 17.38 -2.32
C ASP A 720 -24.75 18.62 -2.10
N TRP A 721 -23.84 18.59 -1.14
CA TRP A 721 -22.88 19.68 -0.91
C TRP A 721 -21.93 19.85 -2.09
N LEU A 722 -21.40 18.78 -2.63
CA LEU A 722 -20.51 18.80 -3.80
C LEU A 722 -21.25 19.33 -5.04
N ALA A 723 -22.46 18.85 -5.31
CA ALA A 723 -23.25 19.30 -6.44
C ALA A 723 -23.61 20.79 -6.35
N ARG A 724 -23.94 21.29 -5.15
CA ARG A 724 -24.20 22.73 -4.93
C ARG A 724 -22.92 23.56 -5.08
N SER A 725 -21.80 23.05 -4.60
CA SER A 725 -20.51 23.72 -4.72
C SER A 725 -20.09 23.88 -6.16
N GLU A 726 -20.19 22.83 -6.97
CA GLU A 726 -19.92 22.91 -8.40
C GLU A 726 -20.87 23.88 -9.12
N ALA A 727 -22.17 23.83 -8.81
CA ALA A 727 -23.13 24.77 -9.38
C ALA A 727 -22.83 26.24 -9.01
N ALA A 728 -22.34 26.49 -7.78
CA ALA A 728 -21.90 27.81 -7.35
C ALA A 728 -20.65 28.28 -8.12
N ALA A 729 -19.67 27.40 -8.34
CA ALA A 729 -18.49 27.70 -9.15
C ALA A 729 -18.86 28.02 -10.61
N VAL A 730 -19.76 27.26 -11.22
CA VAL A 730 -20.27 27.55 -12.57
C VAL A 730 -20.93 28.93 -12.60
N ALA A 731 -21.81 29.24 -11.67
CA ALA A 731 -22.52 30.52 -11.62
C ALA A 731 -21.55 31.70 -11.41
N ALA A 732 -20.53 31.54 -10.57
CA ALA A 732 -19.51 32.55 -10.32
C ALA A 732 -18.66 32.80 -11.59
N GLY A 733 -18.15 31.76 -12.22
CA GLY A 733 -17.37 31.86 -13.44
C GLY A 733 -18.17 32.48 -14.59
N GLU A 734 -19.47 32.14 -14.71
CA GLU A 734 -20.37 32.78 -15.69
C GLU A 734 -20.59 34.25 -15.40
N ALA A 735 -20.70 34.65 -14.13
CA ALA A 735 -20.86 36.05 -13.72
C ALA A 735 -19.60 36.86 -14.02
N GLU A 736 -18.42 36.27 -13.98
CA GLU A 736 -17.15 36.86 -14.43
C GLU A 736 -17.03 36.94 -15.97
N GLY A 737 -18.00 36.40 -16.72
CA GLY A 737 -18.01 36.39 -18.17
C GLY A 737 -17.22 35.26 -18.82
N LEU A 738 -16.73 34.28 -18.01
CA LEU A 738 -15.97 33.13 -18.49
C LEU A 738 -16.87 32.22 -19.35
N ARG A 739 -16.30 31.56 -20.34
CA ARG A 739 -17.02 30.63 -21.23
C ARG A 739 -16.09 29.50 -21.70
N ARG A 740 -16.66 28.37 -22.05
CA ARG A 740 -15.97 27.21 -22.64
C ARG A 740 -14.79 26.74 -21.79
N VAL A 741 -13.55 26.78 -22.32
CA VAL A 741 -12.33 26.31 -21.66
C VAL A 741 -12.07 27.06 -20.36
N ALA A 742 -12.07 28.42 -20.42
CA ALA A 742 -11.82 29.25 -19.23
C ALA A 742 -12.87 29.01 -18.11
N LEU A 743 -14.14 28.75 -18.46
CA LEU A 743 -15.15 28.40 -17.47
C LEU A 743 -14.88 27.00 -16.87
N ARG A 744 -14.49 26.02 -17.67
CA ARG A 744 -14.16 24.67 -17.15
C ARG A 744 -12.93 24.70 -16.24
N GLU A 745 -11.91 25.47 -16.62
CA GLU A 745 -10.71 25.65 -15.76
C GLU A 745 -11.08 26.30 -14.44
N TYR A 746 -11.88 27.37 -14.45
CA TYR A 746 -12.39 28.02 -13.26
C TYR A 746 -13.19 27.05 -12.37
N VAL A 747 -14.13 26.31 -12.96
CA VAL A 747 -14.94 25.33 -12.22
C VAL A 747 -14.05 24.23 -11.62
N ARG A 748 -13.08 23.70 -12.35
CA ARG A 748 -12.14 22.71 -11.82
C ARG A 748 -11.38 23.23 -10.61
N GLU A 749 -10.99 24.49 -10.60
CA GLU A 749 -10.27 25.13 -9.50
C GLU A 749 -11.15 25.41 -8.29
N HIS A 750 -12.44 25.76 -8.51
CA HIS A 750 -13.33 26.25 -7.46
C HIS A 750 -14.52 25.33 -7.12
N ARG A 751 -14.62 24.15 -7.72
CA ARG A 751 -15.81 23.27 -7.57
C ARG A 751 -16.05 22.79 -6.15
N PHE A 752 -15.04 22.82 -5.29
CA PHE A 752 -15.09 22.32 -3.93
C PHE A 752 -15.25 23.42 -2.86
N ASP A 753 -14.98 24.69 -3.20
CA ASP A 753 -14.89 25.77 -2.22
C ASP A 753 -16.13 25.91 -1.31
N ALA A 754 -17.33 25.82 -1.88
CA ALA A 754 -18.56 25.99 -1.10
C ALA A 754 -18.95 24.72 -0.30
N ALA A 755 -18.33 23.56 -0.56
CA ALA A 755 -18.56 22.34 0.20
C ALA A 755 -17.71 22.26 1.47
N VAL A 756 -16.60 23.01 1.57
CA VAL A 756 -15.66 22.98 2.69
C VAL A 756 -16.33 23.32 4.02
N ALA A 757 -17.00 24.46 4.09
CA ALA A 757 -17.59 24.94 5.34
C ALA A 757 -18.69 24.01 5.92
N PRO A 758 -19.65 23.50 5.14
CA PRO A 758 -20.64 22.57 5.69
C PRO A 758 -20.05 21.23 6.15
N VAL A 759 -19.00 20.71 5.46
CA VAL A 759 -18.31 19.49 5.89
C VAL A 759 -17.54 19.74 7.19
N ALA A 760 -16.83 20.86 7.30
CA ALA A 760 -16.12 21.21 8.54
C ALA A 760 -17.08 21.36 9.73
N LEU A 761 -18.26 21.96 9.51
CA LEU A 761 -19.27 22.11 10.57
C LEU A 761 -19.85 20.75 10.99
N ALA A 762 -20.09 19.86 10.04
CA ALA A 762 -20.59 18.51 10.34
C ALA A 762 -19.58 17.70 11.17
N LEU A 763 -18.31 17.80 10.87
CA LEU A 763 -17.23 17.19 11.65
C LEU A 763 -17.14 17.78 13.06
N LEU A 764 -17.19 19.10 13.17
CA LEU A 764 -17.11 19.81 14.44
C LEU A 764 -18.29 19.48 15.38
N GLU A 765 -19.51 19.31 14.83
CA GLU A 765 -20.72 18.97 15.61
C GLU A 765 -20.92 17.44 15.74
N GLY A 766 -20.20 16.64 14.97
CA GLY A 766 -20.25 15.17 14.90
C GLY A 766 -19.10 14.49 15.64
N SER A 767 -18.33 13.68 14.93
CA SER A 767 -17.28 12.81 15.49
C SER A 767 -16.21 13.53 16.28
N LEU A 768 -15.82 14.75 15.88
CA LEU A 768 -14.83 15.51 16.64
C LEU A 768 -15.37 15.93 18.01
N LYS A 769 -16.65 16.34 18.08
CA LYS A 769 -17.31 16.66 19.35
C LYS A 769 -17.42 15.45 20.26
N GLU A 770 -17.88 14.31 19.72
CA GLU A 770 -17.97 13.04 20.45
C GLU A 770 -16.61 12.61 21.01
N LEU A 771 -15.56 12.71 20.18
CA LEU A 771 -14.20 12.41 20.58
C LEU A 771 -13.78 13.29 21.78
N ILE A 772 -13.97 14.61 21.70
CA ILE A 772 -13.52 15.57 22.71
C ILE A 772 -14.38 15.52 23.98
N GLU A 773 -15.71 15.47 23.86
CA GLU A 773 -16.62 15.62 24.99
C GLU A 773 -16.92 14.29 25.72
N GLU A 774 -16.80 13.15 25.07
CA GLU A 774 -17.17 11.85 25.61
C GLU A 774 -16.01 10.85 25.66
N ILE A 775 -15.33 10.60 24.54
CA ILE A 775 -14.35 9.51 24.40
C ILE A 775 -13.03 9.84 25.14
N LEU A 776 -12.43 11.00 24.87
CA LEU A 776 -11.18 11.39 25.54
C LEU A 776 -11.34 11.52 27.05
N PRO A 777 -12.40 12.15 27.60
CA PRO A 777 -12.63 12.18 29.05
C PRO A 777 -12.82 10.79 29.69
N TYR A 778 -13.45 9.84 28.97
CA TYR A 778 -13.55 8.46 29.42
C TYR A 778 -12.16 7.84 29.60
N HIS A 779 -11.30 7.91 28.57
CA HIS A 779 -9.96 7.33 28.61
C HIS A 779 -9.02 8.06 29.60
N ALA A 780 -9.21 9.37 29.78
CA ALA A 780 -8.50 10.10 30.81
C ALA A 780 -8.83 9.56 32.21
N SER A 781 -10.12 9.27 32.47
CA SER A 781 -10.54 8.64 33.74
C SER A 781 -9.99 7.23 33.92
N ALA A 782 -9.90 6.44 32.82
CA ALA A 782 -9.30 5.10 32.86
C ALA A 782 -7.78 5.16 33.14
N ALA A 783 -7.07 6.08 32.51
CA ALA A 783 -5.63 6.32 32.75
C ALA A 783 -5.37 6.77 34.20
N GLU A 784 -6.14 7.73 34.72
CA GLU A 784 -6.06 8.19 36.11
C GLU A 784 -6.33 7.04 37.11
N ALA A 785 -7.35 6.23 36.86
CA ALA A 785 -7.67 5.06 37.70
C ALA A 785 -6.55 4.02 37.73
N ALA A 786 -5.84 3.85 36.61
CA ALA A 786 -4.68 2.98 36.51
C ALA A 786 -3.36 3.62 37.04
N GLY A 787 -3.36 4.94 37.28
CA GLY A 787 -2.17 5.70 37.69
C GLY A 787 -1.15 5.88 36.55
N LEU A 788 -1.65 5.95 35.30
CA LEU A 788 -0.85 6.08 34.08
C LEU A 788 -1.03 7.46 33.43
N GLU A 789 0.00 7.95 32.73
CA GLU A 789 -0.13 9.13 31.86
C GLU A 789 -0.93 8.77 30.61
N MET A 790 -1.77 9.71 30.14
CA MET A 790 -2.51 9.52 28.89
C MET A 790 -1.75 10.13 27.72
N LEU A 791 -1.28 9.29 26.80
CA LEU A 791 -0.62 9.65 25.55
C LEU A 791 -1.51 9.42 24.34
N MET A 792 -1.22 10.09 23.23
CA MET A 792 -1.80 9.76 21.94
C MET A 792 -0.77 9.04 21.08
N TYR A 793 -1.08 7.80 20.66
CA TYR A 793 -0.16 7.06 19.78
C TYR A 793 -0.32 7.42 18.31
N GLU A 794 -1.53 7.83 17.88
CA GLU A 794 -1.84 8.34 16.54
C GLU A 794 -3.07 9.24 16.61
N GLY A 795 -3.06 10.35 15.87
CA GLY A 795 -4.21 11.24 15.84
C GLY A 795 -4.21 12.18 14.64
N GLY A 796 -5.43 12.61 14.29
CA GLY A 796 -5.68 13.54 13.20
C GLY A 796 -6.88 13.18 12.36
N THR A 797 -6.89 13.65 11.12
CA THR A 797 -7.99 13.41 10.19
C THR A 797 -8.08 11.95 9.74
N HIS A 798 -9.28 11.39 9.71
CA HIS A 798 -9.63 10.16 9.04
C HIS A 798 -10.70 10.42 7.95
N VAL A 799 -10.73 11.64 7.41
CA VAL A 799 -11.63 12.01 6.32
C VAL A 799 -11.11 11.44 5.03
N SER A 800 -11.61 10.27 4.67
CA SER A 800 -11.29 9.53 3.45
C SER A 800 -12.53 8.77 2.97
N ALA A 801 -12.60 8.47 1.68
CA ALA A 801 -13.67 7.65 1.15
C ALA A 801 -13.60 6.23 1.73
N GLN A 802 -14.76 5.64 2.02
CA GLN A 802 -14.84 4.35 2.69
C GLN A 802 -15.50 3.30 1.79
N MET A 803 -15.13 2.02 2.02
CA MET A 803 -15.74 0.87 1.36
C MET A 803 -15.79 1.04 -0.17
N VAL A 804 -16.96 0.95 -0.77
CA VAL A 804 -17.16 1.09 -2.22
C VAL A 804 -16.92 2.50 -2.75
N ARG A 805 -17.04 3.52 -1.90
CA ARG A 805 -16.83 4.93 -2.28
C ARG A 805 -15.36 5.32 -2.43
N VAL A 806 -14.42 4.45 -2.10
CA VAL A 806 -12.98 4.66 -2.36
C VAL A 806 -12.70 4.91 -3.85
N HIS A 807 -13.55 4.38 -4.74
CA HIS A 807 -13.44 4.57 -6.19
C HIS A 807 -14.26 5.77 -6.72
N ASP A 808 -14.91 6.55 -5.84
CA ASP A 808 -15.54 7.81 -6.21
C ASP A 808 -14.48 8.90 -6.34
N GLU A 809 -14.01 9.14 -7.57
CA GLU A 809 -12.94 10.10 -7.85
C GLU A 809 -13.28 11.53 -7.37
N THR A 810 -14.53 11.96 -7.55
CA THR A 810 -14.95 13.30 -7.13
C THR A 810 -14.88 13.44 -5.61
N LEU A 811 -15.30 12.40 -4.88
CA LEU A 811 -15.21 12.35 -3.43
C LEU A 811 -13.77 12.27 -2.96
N ALA A 812 -12.97 11.41 -3.59
CA ALA A 812 -11.55 11.25 -3.27
C ALA A 812 -10.78 12.56 -3.50
N GLU A 813 -10.97 13.23 -4.65
CA GLU A 813 -10.37 14.54 -4.93
C GLU A 813 -10.83 15.62 -3.95
N PHE A 814 -12.13 15.62 -3.59
CA PHE A 814 -12.65 16.55 -2.59
C PHE A 814 -12.00 16.33 -1.23
N PHE A 815 -11.89 15.09 -0.76
CA PHE A 815 -11.27 14.81 0.54
C PHE A 815 -9.76 15.10 0.53
N GLN A 816 -9.05 14.84 -0.57
CA GLN A 816 -7.66 15.25 -0.73
C GLN A 816 -7.52 16.78 -0.67
N TYR A 817 -8.44 17.54 -1.28
CA TYR A 817 -8.47 19.00 -1.18
C TYR A 817 -8.81 19.47 0.24
N PHE A 818 -9.90 18.94 0.83
CA PHE A 818 -10.42 19.34 2.13
C PHE A 818 -9.40 19.18 3.27
N ASN A 819 -8.64 18.10 3.25
CA ASN A 819 -7.67 17.78 4.31
C ASN A 819 -6.53 18.80 4.45
N TYR A 820 -6.36 19.73 3.50
CA TYR A 820 -5.31 20.75 3.52
C TYR A 820 -5.87 22.19 3.52
N THR A 821 -7.16 22.35 3.82
CA THR A 821 -7.82 23.66 3.90
C THR A 821 -7.60 24.34 5.26
N PRO A 822 -7.80 25.67 5.37
CA PRO A 822 -7.83 26.39 6.65
C PRO A 822 -8.89 25.85 7.62
N GLU A 823 -9.99 25.30 7.14
CA GLU A 823 -11.04 24.71 7.95
C GLU A 823 -10.54 23.42 8.62
N MET A 824 -9.79 22.58 7.92
CA MET A 824 -9.15 21.41 8.52
C MET A 824 -8.15 21.82 9.62
N ALA A 825 -7.37 22.89 9.41
CA ALA A 825 -6.48 23.41 10.45
C ALA A 825 -7.24 23.81 11.73
N LYS A 826 -8.45 24.41 11.60
CA LYS A 826 -9.32 24.72 12.76
C LYS A 826 -9.84 23.48 13.46
N LEU A 827 -10.16 22.42 12.71
CA LEU A 827 -10.57 21.15 13.33
C LEU A 827 -9.42 20.53 14.13
N TYR A 828 -8.17 20.65 13.65
CA TYR A 828 -6.99 20.25 14.42
C TYR A 828 -6.76 21.15 15.65
N GLU A 829 -7.01 22.46 15.58
CA GLU A 829 -6.95 23.37 16.73
C GLU A 829 -7.92 22.92 17.83
N GLU A 830 -9.17 22.58 17.46
CA GLU A 830 -10.18 22.08 18.41
C GLU A 830 -9.82 20.70 18.98
N LEU A 831 -9.32 19.78 18.15
CA LEU A 831 -8.84 18.47 18.59
C LEU A 831 -7.73 18.62 19.64
N LEU A 832 -6.72 19.40 19.33
CA LEU A 832 -5.56 19.61 20.20
C LEU A 832 -5.93 20.35 21.51
N ALA A 833 -6.84 21.32 21.43
CA ALA A 833 -7.39 21.97 22.62
C ALA A 833 -8.19 20.99 23.49
N GLY A 834 -9.03 20.15 22.89
CA GLY A 834 -9.78 19.10 23.57
C GLY A 834 -8.88 18.05 24.20
N TRP A 835 -7.79 17.67 23.54
CA TRP A 835 -6.78 16.76 24.05
C TRP A 835 -6.15 17.28 25.36
N VAL A 836 -5.67 18.52 25.34
CA VAL A 836 -5.08 19.17 26.52
C VAL A 836 -6.12 19.32 27.63
N ALA A 837 -7.36 19.73 27.30
CA ALA A 837 -8.43 19.90 28.28
C ALA A 837 -8.84 18.58 28.97
N SER A 838 -8.70 17.45 28.26
CA SER A 838 -8.94 16.10 28.82
C SER A 838 -7.78 15.59 29.69
N GLY A 839 -6.68 16.34 29.83
CA GLY A 839 -5.50 15.92 30.60
C GLY A 839 -4.53 15.03 29.81
N GLY A 840 -4.66 14.99 28.50
CA GLY A 840 -3.69 14.33 27.61
C GLY A 840 -2.37 15.09 27.61
N THR A 841 -1.26 14.35 27.53
CA THR A 841 0.09 14.90 27.50
C THR A 841 0.62 14.98 26.07
N MET A 842 1.48 14.07 25.65
CA MET A 842 2.06 14.07 24.29
C MET A 842 1.02 13.63 23.24
N PHE A 843 0.81 14.51 22.23
CA PHE A 843 0.01 14.18 21.05
C PHE A 843 0.94 13.71 19.94
N ASN A 844 0.67 12.53 19.35
CA ASN A 844 1.39 12.03 18.19
C ASN A 844 0.52 12.18 16.93
N ALA A 845 0.92 13.07 16.02
CA ALA A 845 0.26 13.24 14.72
C ALA A 845 0.68 12.13 13.75
N PHE A 846 -0.25 11.64 12.97
CA PHE A 846 -0.03 10.60 11.96
C PHE A 846 -0.24 11.19 10.56
N VAL A 847 0.77 11.24 9.67
CA VAL A 847 2.22 11.05 9.70
C VAL A 847 2.94 12.30 9.18
N ASP A 848 4.29 12.32 9.13
CA ASP A 848 5.08 13.48 8.71
C ASP A 848 4.85 13.87 7.24
N VAL A 849 5.37 13.09 6.28
CA VAL A 849 5.32 13.39 4.85
C VAL A 849 4.80 12.18 4.08
N ALA A 850 3.60 12.28 3.54
CA ALA A 850 3.00 11.25 2.69
C ALA A 850 2.11 11.87 1.61
N PRO A 851 2.12 11.38 0.38
CA PRO A 851 1.22 11.88 -0.66
C PRO A 851 -0.24 11.60 -0.29
N ALA A 852 -1.12 12.54 -0.61
CA ALA A 852 -2.56 12.30 -0.49
C ALA A 852 -3.02 11.28 -1.53
N SER A 853 -3.95 10.42 -1.16
CA SER A 853 -4.49 9.38 -2.04
C SER A 853 -5.98 9.16 -1.80
N GLN A 854 -6.61 8.32 -2.61
CA GLN A 854 -8.00 7.89 -2.38
C GLN A 854 -8.19 7.16 -1.04
N TRP A 855 -7.13 6.57 -0.48
CA TRP A 855 -7.16 5.84 0.78
C TRP A 855 -7.07 6.74 2.01
N GLY A 856 -6.58 7.96 1.83
CA GLY A 856 -6.46 8.96 2.89
C GLY A 856 -5.43 10.04 2.59
N SER A 857 -5.43 11.07 3.41
CA SER A 857 -4.51 12.22 3.36
C SER A 857 -3.74 12.32 4.69
N TRP A 858 -2.98 11.26 4.96
CA TRP A 858 -2.32 11.05 6.26
C TRP A 858 -1.15 11.99 6.50
N GLY A 859 -0.35 12.28 5.45
CA GLY A 859 0.80 13.17 5.59
C GLY A 859 0.42 14.57 6.04
N ALA A 860 1.02 15.05 7.12
CA ALA A 860 0.92 16.46 7.52
C ALA A 860 1.44 17.37 6.39
N LEU A 861 2.45 16.90 5.67
CA LEU A 861 2.91 17.44 4.39
C LEU A 861 2.72 16.38 3.29
N ARG A 862 2.37 16.83 2.06
CA ARG A 862 2.23 15.94 0.89
C ARG A 862 3.58 15.61 0.24
N HIS A 863 4.54 16.50 0.39
CA HIS A 863 5.94 16.39 -0.05
C HIS A 863 6.80 17.42 0.69
N LEU A 864 8.13 17.33 0.65
CA LEU A 864 9.02 18.20 1.44
C LEU A 864 8.91 19.70 1.11
N GLY A 865 8.50 20.03 -0.12
CA GLY A 865 8.24 21.41 -0.54
C GLY A 865 6.81 21.87 -0.32
N ASP A 866 5.99 21.10 0.39
CA ASP A 866 4.61 21.49 0.70
C ASP A 866 4.54 22.56 1.77
N ASP A 867 3.50 23.40 1.67
CA ASP A 867 3.15 24.45 2.61
C ASP A 867 1.61 24.47 2.72
N ASN A 868 1.07 24.18 3.90
CA ASN A 868 -0.36 24.07 4.08
C ASN A 868 -0.80 24.41 5.51
N PRO A 869 -2.06 24.88 5.68
CA PRO A 869 -2.58 25.34 6.98
C PRO A 869 -2.57 24.28 8.09
N ARG A 870 -2.70 23.00 7.76
CA ARG A 870 -2.68 21.91 8.75
C ARG A 870 -1.28 21.74 9.36
N TRP A 871 -0.25 21.78 8.52
CA TRP A 871 1.14 21.76 8.98
C TRP A 871 1.46 22.94 9.87
N ASP A 872 1.09 24.17 9.45
CA ASP A 872 1.31 25.39 10.23
C ASP A 872 0.65 25.33 11.61
N MET A 873 -0.58 24.76 11.66
CA MET A 873 -1.29 24.56 12.92
C MET A 873 -0.57 23.58 13.86
N LEU A 874 -0.11 22.44 13.34
CA LEU A 874 0.63 21.45 14.11
C LEU A 874 1.94 22.04 14.66
N MET A 875 2.69 22.78 13.85
CA MET A 875 3.95 23.41 14.30
C MET A 875 3.72 24.57 15.25
N SER A 876 2.62 25.31 15.10
CA SER A 876 2.19 26.33 16.07
C SER A 876 1.86 25.71 17.43
N TYR A 877 1.12 24.59 17.44
CA TYR A 877 0.85 23.83 18.67
C TYR A 877 2.15 23.34 19.30
N ASN A 878 3.03 22.73 18.51
CA ASN A 878 4.32 22.24 18.99
C ASN A 878 5.13 23.31 19.74
N ALA A 879 5.09 24.54 19.22
CA ALA A 879 5.82 25.68 19.76
C ALA A 879 5.17 26.33 21.02
N THR A 880 3.85 26.17 21.19
CA THR A 880 3.08 26.96 22.17
C THR A 880 2.33 26.12 23.21
N ALA A 881 2.16 24.82 22.96
CA ALA A 881 1.43 23.94 23.88
C ALA A 881 2.22 23.73 25.20
N PRO A 882 1.52 23.47 26.32
CA PRO A 882 2.18 23.09 27.56
C PRO A 882 3.04 21.83 27.37
N SER A 883 4.29 21.91 27.82
CA SER A 883 5.23 20.78 27.85
C SER A 883 5.82 20.50 29.24
N ASP A 884 5.27 21.18 30.28
CA ASP A 884 5.67 21.07 31.66
C ASP A 884 5.18 19.81 32.38
N TRP A 885 4.35 19.01 31.74
CA TRP A 885 3.96 17.67 32.19
C TRP A 885 5.17 16.71 32.27
N GLU A 886 6.21 16.95 31.49
CA GLU A 886 7.48 16.23 31.59
C GLU A 886 8.65 17.23 31.48
N PRO A 887 9.12 17.81 32.61
CA PRO A 887 10.24 18.77 32.60
C PRO A 887 11.55 18.10 32.14
N ARG A 888 12.25 18.75 31.23
CA ARG A 888 13.56 18.31 30.72
C ARG A 888 14.61 19.38 31.00
N ALA A 889 15.86 18.99 31.06
CA ALA A 889 16.97 19.93 31.15
C ALA A 889 17.02 20.83 29.91
N PRO A 890 17.44 22.10 30.04
CA PRO A 890 17.68 22.94 28.88
C PRO A 890 18.68 22.28 27.92
N GLY A 891 18.37 22.27 26.63
CA GLY A 891 19.18 21.64 25.58
C GLY A 891 18.99 20.15 25.38
N SER A 892 18.09 19.47 26.14
CA SER A 892 17.81 18.06 25.94
C SER A 892 17.31 17.74 24.51
N PHE A 893 16.56 18.65 23.91
CA PHE A 893 16.01 18.52 22.57
C PHE A 893 16.80 19.31 21.51
N ASP A 894 18.03 19.77 21.83
CA ASP A 894 18.87 20.42 20.82
C ASP A 894 19.30 19.40 19.76
N ASP A 895 19.25 19.79 18.49
CA ASP A 895 19.76 18.99 17.37
C ASP A 895 21.24 19.26 17.10
N GLY A 896 21.89 18.39 16.33
CA GLY A 896 23.22 18.63 15.82
C GLY A 896 23.20 19.67 14.69
N LEU A 897 24.35 20.26 14.42
CA LEU A 897 24.53 21.28 13.39
C LEU A 897 24.90 20.67 12.03
N LEU A 898 24.51 21.34 10.95
CA LEU A 898 25.10 21.19 9.64
C LEU A 898 25.82 22.50 9.31
N LEU A 899 27.16 22.45 9.25
CA LEU A 899 27.99 23.61 8.90
C LEU A 899 28.75 23.34 7.62
N GLU A 900 28.66 24.26 6.68
CA GLU A 900 29.36 24.21 5.41
C GLU A 900 30.33 25.41 5.34
N GLY A 901 31.62 25.11 5.11
CA GLY A 901 32.65 26.12 4.87
C GLY A 901 32.55 26.72 3.46
N ALA A 902 33.25 27.81 3.25
CA ALA A 902 33.35 28.45 1.93
C ALA A 902 34.66 28.00 1.22
N ALA A 903 35.06 28.72 0.18
CA ALA A 903 36.33 28.46 -0.53
C ALA A 903 37.50 29.19 0.13
N GLY A 904 37.89 28.79 1.31
CA GLY A 904 39.00 29.42 2.06
C GLY A 904 39.29 28.65 3.34
N SER A 905 40.34 29.00 4.06
CA SER A 905 40.70 28.32 5.30
C SER A 905 39.84 28.84 6.46
N GLU A 906 38.98 28.02 6.99
CA GLU A 906 38.03 28.30 8.04
C GLU A 906 38.24 27.45 9.32
N THR A 907 37.56 27.85 10.38
CA THR A 907 37.36 26.99 11.54
C THR A 907 35.87 26.77 11.74
N LEU A 908 35.44 25.54 11.56
CA LEU A 908 34.07 25.11 11.80
C LEU A 908 33.98 24.46 13.18
N GLU A 909 33.13 24.99 14.05
CA GLU A 909 32.97 24.54 15.42
C GLU A 909 31.55 24.00 15.63
N GLY A 910 31.45 22.73 15.91
CA GLY A 910 30.20 22.02 16.19
C GLY A 910 29.73 22.20 17.64
N SER A 911 28.83 21.38 18.07
CA SER A 911 28.17 21.34 19.37
C SER A 911 28.53 20.07 20.17
N ALA A 912 27.81 19.78 21.24
CA ALA A 912 27.91 18.48 21.94
C ALA A 912 26.96 17.38 21.35
N LYS A 913 26.21 17.73 20.32
CA LYS A 913 25.25 16.83 19.62
C LYS A 913 25.88 16.32 18.30
N PRO A 914 25.30 15.31 17.65
CA PRO A 914 25.85 14.78 16.39
C PRO A 914 25.84 15.81 15.26
N ASP A 915 27.00 16.31 14.90
CA ASP A 915 27.20 17.39 13.92
C ASP A 915 27.71 16.87 12.58
N ILE A 916 27.46 17.66 11.52
CA ILE A 916 28.04 17.46 10.19
C ILE A 916 28.81 18.74 9.82
N LEU A 917 30.12 18.64 9.69
CA LEU A 917 31.00 19.75 9.31
C LEU A 917 31.64 19.45 7.97
N LEU A 918 31.41 20.30 6.96
CA LEU A 918 31.98 20.22 5.61
C LEU A 918 32.91 21.41 5.42
N GLY A 919 34.22 21.20 5.36
CA GLY A 919 35.26 22.25 5.21
C GLY A 919 35.15 22.96 3.87
N GLY A 920 35.14 22.19 2.77
CA GLY A 920 35.09 22.77 1.41
C GLY A 920 36.46 22.88 0.77
N ASP A 921 36.76 24.01 0.12
CA ASP A 921 38.09 24.26 -0.44
C ASP A 921 38.92 25.08 0.57
N GLY A 922 40.11 24.65 0.95
CA GLY A 922 41.01 25.38 1.83
C GLY A 922 41.66 24.51 2.89
N ASP A 923 42.52 25.09 3.71
CA ASP A 923 43.12 24.37 4.84
C ASP A 923 42.24 24.63 6.09
N ASP A 924 41.34 23.69 6.41
CA ASP A 924 40.29 23.90 7.39
C ASP A 924 40.57 23.25 8.76
N ILE A 925 39.95 23.77 9.80
CA ILE A 925 39.95 23.20 11.14
C ILE A 925 38.51 22.83 11.52
N LEU A 926 38.24 21.55 11.71
CA LEU A 926 36.92 21.03 12.06
C LEU A 926 36.93 20.52 13.51
N ILE A 927 36.07 21.11 14.37
CA ILE A 927 35.98 20.83 15.80
C ILE A 927 34.60 20.27 16.12
N GLY A 928 34.45 18.95 16.27
CA GLY A 928 33.17 18.35 16.54
C GLY A 928 32.64 18.54 17.95
N GLN A 929 33.49 18.74 18.96
CA GLN A 929 33.19 18.89 20.39
C GLN A 929 32.59 17.67 21.11
N GLY A 930 31.88 16.82 20.42
CA GLY A 930 31.26 15.56 20.92
C GLY A 930 29.96 15.25 20.20
N GLY A 931 29.47 14.06 20.41
CA GLY A 931 28.39 13.49 19.59
C GLY A 931 28.94 12.51 18.55
N ASP A 932 28.05 11.91 17.77
CA ASP A 932 28.41 11.04 16.64
C ASP A 932 28.64 11.91 15.38
N ASP A 933 29.78 12.63 15.36
CA ASP A 933 30.07 13.64 14.35
C ASP A 933 30.51 13.08 13.00
N ILE A 934 30.29 13.87 11.97
CA ILE A 934 30.75 13.64 10.60
C ILE A 934 31.57 14.86 10.17
N LEU A 935 32.87 14.63 9.89
CA LEU A 935 33.80 15.67 9.48
C LEU A 935 34.33 15.37 8.08
N HIS A 936 34.12 16.28 7.14
CA HIS A 936 34.64 16.20 5.78
C HIS A 936 35.52 17.41 5.51
N GLY A 937 36.83 17.20 5.33
CA GLY A 937 37.76 18.29 5.08
C GLY A 937 37.51 18.96 3.75
N GLY A 938 37.62 18.23 2.66
CA GLY A 938 37.47 18.72 1.30
C GLY A 938 38.80 18.81 0.58
N GLU A 939 38.96 19.85 -0.25
CA GLU A 939 40.23 20.07 -0.95
C GLU A 939 41.16 20.94 -0.07
N GLY A 940 42.30 20.38 0.30
CA GLY A 940 43.31 21.15 1.08
C GLY A 940 44.04 20.29 2.09
N ARG A 941 44.53 20.95 3.15
CA ARG A 941 45.07 20.25 4.29
C ARG A 941 44.27 20.53 5.55
N ASP A 942 43.45 19.57 5.91
CA ASP A 942 42.41 19.73 6.92
C ASP A 942 42.81 19.03 8.22
N VAL A 943 42.39 19.63 9.33
CA VAL A 943 42.68 19.17 10.69
C VAL A 943 41.38 18.97 11.46
N ALA A 944 41.13 17.75 11.88
CA ALA A 944 40.04 17.48 12.82
C ALA A 944 40.55 17.56 14.26
N VAL A 945 39.82 18.30 15.11
CA VAL A 945 40.12 18.45 16.54
C VAL A 945 39.14 17.61 17.35
N LEU A 946 39.68 16.57 17.99
CA LEU A 946 38.92 15.67 18.84
C LEU A 946 39.01 16.03 20.33
N PRO A 947 37.93 15.95 21.12
CA PRO A 947 37.96 16.24 22.54
C PRO A 947 38.74 15.20 23.37
N GLY A 948 39.52 15.64 24.37
CA GLY A 948 40.28 14.77 25.26
C GLY A 948 41.65 14.34 24.70
N ALA A 949 42.09 13.12 25.02
CA ALA A 949 43.43 12.62 24.66
C ALA A 949 43.37 11.54 23.57
N GLN A 950 44.41 11.41 22.75
CA GLN A 950 44.50 10.34 21.73
C GLN A 950 44.26 8.94 22.30
N ALA A 951 44.72 8.71 23.52
CA ALA A 951 44.61 7.39 24.17
C ALA A 951 43.19 6.97 24.51
N ASP A 952 42.23 7.88 24.44
CA ASP A 952 40.82 7.64 24.74
C ASP A 952 40.07 7.15 23.51
N TYR A 953 40.71 7.09 22.34
CA TYR A 953 40.06 6.73 21.07
C TYR A 953 40.58 5.41 20.49
N ALA A 954 39.63 4.63 19.94
CA ALA A 954 39.90 3.49 19.07
C ALA A 954 39.72 3.90 17.61
N PHE A 955 40.77 3.73 16.80
CA PHE A 955 40.74 4.11 15.39
C PHE A 955 40.51 2.90 14.49
N THR A 956 39.58 3.03 13.51
CA THR A 956 39.29 2.02 12.50
C THR A 956 39.09 2.71 11.14
N ARG A 957 39.15 1.92 10.05
CA ARG A 957 38.80 2.42 8.72
C ARG A 957 37.61 1.65 8.16
N GLU A 958 36.56 2.39 7.78
CA GLU A 958 35.35 1.88 7.21
C GLU A 958 35.13 2.48 5.82
N ARG A 959 35.20 1.68 4.76
CA ARG A 959 34.98 2.14 3.37
C ARG A 959 35.76 3.41 2.99
N GLY A 960 37.02 3.51 3.43
CA GLY A 960 37.88 4.66 3.15
C GLY A 960 37.81 5.80 4.15
N ARG A 961 36.84 5.82 5.05
CA ARG A 961 36.67 6.79 6.14
C ARG A 961 37.49 6.39 7.35
N LEU A 962 38.09 7.36 8.00
CA LEU A 962 38.69 7.18 9.33
C LEU A 962 37.58 7.33 10.37
N VAL A 963 37.47 6.36 11.26
CA VAL A 963 36.48 6.37 12.35
C VAL A 963 37.23 6.39 13.68
N ALA A 964 36.91 7.34 14.53
CA ALA A 964 37.44 7.47 15.88
C ALA A 964 36.31 7.22 16.88
N ASP A 965 36.34 6.06 17.56
CA ASP A 965 35.37 5.68 18.61
C ASP A 965 35.94 6.12 19.97
N GLY A 966 35.28 7.07 20.61
CA GLY A 966 35.77 7.71 21.83
C GLY A 966 34.70 7.94 22.90
N PRO A 967 35.05 8.49 24.05
CA PRO A 967 34.14 8.59 25.20
C PRO A 967 32.99 9.59 25.03
N ARG A 968 33.03 10.42 23.95
CA ARG A 968 32.02 11.44 23.67
C ARG A 968 31.24 11.14 22.35
N GLY A 969 31.42 9.98 21.78
CA GLY A 969 30.75 9.56 20.53
C GLY A 969 31.72 9.03 19.47
N VAL A 970 31.17 8.70 18.30
CA VAL A 970 31.89 8.14 17.16
C VAL A 970 32.06 9.19 16.07
N VAL A 971 33.29 9.67 15.88
CA VAL A 971 33.60 10.67 14.84
C VAL A 971 34.03 9.97 13.55
N ARG A 972 33.35 10.29 12.46
CA ARG A 972 33.64 9.78 11.10
C ARG A 972 34.27 10.88 10.26
N MET A 973 35.42 10.58 9.68
CA MET A 973 36.25 11.58 8.99
C MET A 973 36.59 11.14 7.56
N VAL A 974 36.48 12.09 6.63
CA VAL A 974 36.80 11.95 5.22
C VAL A 974 37.66 13.14 4.79
N GLN A 975 38.68 12.90 3.98
CA GLN A 975 39.58 13.98 3.51
C GLN A 975 40.08 14.87 4.66
N ILE A 976 40.56 14.23 5.72
CA ILE A 976 41.21 14.87 6.87
C ILE A 976 42.68 14.37 6.90
N GLU A 977 43.62 15.29 6.77
CA GLU A 977 45.07 14.96 6.69
C GLU A 977 45.71 14.84 8.07
N ALA A 978 45.18 15.52 9.07
CA ALA A 978 45.72 15.46 10.42
C ALA A 978 44.63 15.49 11.51
N LEU A 979 44.97 14.86 12.63
CA LEU A 979 44.19 14.97 13.87
C LEU A 979 44.94 15.79 14.92
N SER A 980 44.17 16.55 15.69
CA SER A 980 44.62 17.19 16.94
C SER A 980 43.68 16.79 18.05
N PHE A 981 44.15 16.91 19.31
CA PHE A 981 43.37 16.59 20.52
C PHE A 981 43.29 17.77 21.44
N SER A 982 42.16 18.00 22.07
CA SER A 982 41.97 19.19 22.93
C SER A 982 42.95 19.25 24.11
N ASP A 983 43.48 18.09 24.57
CA ASP A 983 44.50 18.00 25.64
C ASP A 983 45.89 18.39 25.15
N ALA A 984 46.15 18.34 23.83
CA ALA A 984 47.46 18.68 23.24
C ALA A 984 47.25 19.32 21.85
N PRO A 985 46.62 20.49 21.77
CA PRO A 985 46.18 21.08 20.47
C PRO A 985 47.33 21.48 19.55
N GLU A 986 48.53 21.60 20.07
CA GLU A 986 49.74 21.91 19.31
C GLU A 986 50.37 20.70 18.61
N VAL A 987 49.80 19.47 18.87
CA VAL A 987 50.34 18.24 18.33
C VAL A 987 49.40 17.70 17.25
N GLU A 988 49.82 17.76 16.01
CA GLU A 988 49.10 17.17 14.90
C GLU A 988 49.62 15.75 14.56
N LEU A 989 48.73 14.83 14.39
CA LEU A 989 48.99 13.45 14.00
C LEU A 989 48.47 13.20 12.58
N PRO A 990 49.35 12.78 11.65
CA PRO A 990 48.88 12.44 10.30
C PRO A 990 47.90 11.25 10.31
N THR A 991 46.79 11.38 9.62
CA THR A 991 45.76 10.32 9.51
C THR A 991 46.23 9.14 8.68
N ALA A 992 47.21 9.31 7.80
CA ALA A 992 47.75 8.27 6.91
C ALA A 992 48.33 7.04 7.66
N GLY A 993 48.55 7.14 8.98
CA GLY A 993 49.13 6.06 9.80
C GLY A 993 48.11 5.41 10.78
N LEU A 994 46.85 5.85 10.77
CA LEU A 994 45.80 5.42 11.68
C LEU A 994 44.84 4.39 11.07
#